data_6873ac4290a6fd3b838d209a75bb3bbf
#
_entry.id   6873ac4290a6fd3b838d209a75bb3bbf
#
_cell.length_a   1.000
_cell.length_b   1.000
_cell.length_c   1.000
_cell.angle_alpha   90.00
_cell.angle_beta   90.00
_cell.angle_gamma   90.00
#
_symmetry.space_group_name_H-M   'P 1'
#
loop_
_entity.id
_entity.type
_entity.pdbx_description
1 polymer ?
#
loop_
_entity_poly.entity_id
_entity_poly.type
_entity_poly.pdbx_seq_one_letter_code
_entity_poly.pdbx_strand_id
1 'polypeptide(L)'
;MFLKAYQFGKWVAIKIKAKKRKANEDYKKRKEDPLNTAPKETVYIQVSPRVWKDEKIKEWCDEKNQDNFWKDVILLDAKDLEEWINNTPSVEQWFAEELGFPNEGVQTLSNWWDNWCKTDEFKIHPSLILTDREDDSTRLLNHLTENNNINVKASNLEEGIAFLYSVIDPLEDKDKFLDRCLVIDNKQTLKYYLNSDNLILIPTFDYKEHNDSNNMIYRPLLDSDPSGAEIELEDPQKSSFAKSLENIGIPYHEAKRYAANSGGNITILKRLLSSDITNPEWLNDEYIEVLITIFFMQSWNESEDSIIIEKLSNRSFDDFTQKCEQLLDKADTPLVKINTKWFLKSPKDLLFFISKRITDRHLNRFEEVILKLFDNANKSKFSFNLKRGMSKSMILISVHAENFKRCSKDLQYFIDGIIYNLNEDLSNFWVYNSSFLKFFAEASPQLFITLLKQTLIESPDEITGSTHSRCYINNSSNLLWALERISFDSILFEDIVWILVELSHLPFNKRYIPNPINTLKELFIPWKVNTNTPLDYRIKILKDILTDDFGIGWEILTLLLSRGAEFSFQTSECYWRYTLNLKLTDEDINEYNEHLEDLLLDFAGNNSDRWCFIFEYYKRSSKESKDKILTRFNLIKDNLDDKNTVWNKLRDILGWYSDRFKDKKDFRNEIHAIESLFDELKPSEFIEQISWAFDSGFPRTPEGLYIDGGAKLEEIRNSSIKELFKKQGFEGIRDLINIVKEPQLIANYCLGFDFDDDVINLLNVGESCLNFSGHYIFQKSKDNPNWAMGFVLKVKENNPYKLGIVLIALHSNKETWCIVEDCDSHIQDYYWLNCRQYFGSEISEIEYYMDKL
;
A
#
# COMPACT_ATOMS: atom_id res chain seq x y z
N MET A 1 10.46 -28.83 33.82
CA MET A 1 11.57 -29.35 34.67
C MET A 1 12.19 -30.62 34.09
N PHE A 2 11.41 -31.55 33.54
CA PHE A 2 11.89 -32.80 32.94
C PHE A 2 12.68 -32.64 31.63
N LEU A 3 12.34 -31.70 30.75
CA LEU A 3 13.07 -31.45 29.48
C LEU A 3 14.53 -31.06 29.65
N LYS A 4 14.93 -30.44 30.78
CA LYS A 4 16.34 -30.19 31.10
C LYS A 4 17.10 -31.45 31.62
N ALA A 5 16.40 -32.47 32.10
CA ALA A 5 16.98 -33.75 32.49
C ALA A 5 17.27 -34.66 31.29
N TYR A 6 16.54 -34.52 30.18
CA TYR A 6 16.65 -35.34 28.96
C TYR A 6 17.95 -35.11 28.19
N GLN A 7 18.56 -33.94 28.25
CA GLN A 7 19.80 -33.63 27.52
C GLN A 7 21.04 -34.33 28.07
N PHE A 8 20.97 -35.07 29.22
CA PHE A 8 22.10 -35.68 29.85
C PHE A 8 21.99 -37.20 30.10
N GLY A 9 20.96 -37.90 29.61
CA GLY A 9 20.70 -39.30 29.87
C GLY A 9 21.16 -40.27 28.79
N LYS A 10 22.39 -40.70 28.77
CA LYS A 10 22.76 -41.99 28.11
C LYS A 10 22.23 -43.14 28.94
N TRP A 11 21.15 -43.81 28.49
CA TRP A 11 20.65 -45.04 29.08
C TRP A 11 21.61 -46.18 28.84
N VAL A 12 22.34 -46.61 29.88
CA VAL A 12 23.19 -47.79 29.83
C VAL A 12 22.59 -48.85 30.74
N ALA A 13 22.22 -49.98 30.17
CA ALA A 13 21.77 -51.16 30.91
C ALA A 13 22.94 -51.81 31.68
N ILE A 14 23.02 -51.53 33.00
CA ILE A 14 24.08 -52.04 33.87
C ILE A 14 23.50 -53.00 34.91
N LYS A 15 24.18 -54.11 35.19
CA LYS A 15 23.81 -55.19 36.11
C LYS A 15 23.54 -54.74 37.54
N ILE A 16 22.74 -55.51 38.30
CA ILE A 16 22.03 -55.24 39.56
C ILE A 16 22.89 -54.71 40.74
N LYS A 17 24.18 -54.89 40.83
CA LYS A 17 25.07 -54.33 41.89
C LYS A 17 25.37 -52.84 41.73
N ALA A 18 24.97 -52.21 40.68
CA ALA A 18 25.42 -50.86 40.30
C ALA A 18 24.46 -49.69 40.74
N LYS A 19 23.26 -49.99 41.27
CA LYS A 19 22.28 -48.96 41.60
C LYS A 19 22.74 -47.92 42.62
N LYS A 20 23.08 -48.43 43.83
CA LYS A 20 23.57 -47.57 44.96
C LYS A 20 24.86 -46.85 44.61
N ARG A 21 25.76 -47.56 43.83
CA ARG A 21 27.03 -46.96 43.37
C ARG A 21 26.75 -45.77 42.44
N LYS A 22 25.87 -45.94 41.42
CA LYS A 22 25.53 -44.85 40.46
C LYS A 22 24.89 -43.68 41.14
N ALA A 23 23.91 -43.92 42.01
CA ALA A 23 23.27 -42.86 42.78
C ALA A 23 24.27 -42.08 43.67
N ASN A 24 25.22 -42.80 44.30
CA ASN A 24 26.28 -42.15 45.08
C ASN A 24 27.26 -41.35 44.21
N GLU A 25 27.62 -41.83 43.03
CA GLU A 25 28.49 -41.12 42.10
C GLU A 25 27.79 -39.86 41.56
N ASP A 26 26.50 -39.89 41.22
CA ASP A 26 25.72 -38.76 40.75
C ASP A 26 25.53 -37.74 41.87
N TYR A 27 25.19 -38.17 43.08
CA TYR A 27 25.11 -37.33 44.27
C TYR A 27 26.42 -36.58 44.57
N LYS A 28 27.54 -37.33 44.59
CA LYS A 28 28.87 -36.76 44.82
C LYS A 28 29.22 -35.72 43.76
N LYS A 29 29.03 -36.03 42.49
CA LYS A 29 29.24 -35.09 41.37
C LYS A 29 28.44 -33.80 41.53
N ARG A 30 27.17 -33.92 41.94
CA ARG A 30 26.30 -32.77 42.10
C ARG A 30 26.60 -31.95 43.38
N LYS A 31 27.12 -32.61 44.40
CA LYS A 31 27.63 -31.94 45.61
C LYS A 31 28.93 -31.16 45.33
N GLU A 32 29.79 -31.69 44.43
CA GLU A 32 31.05 -31.03 44.01
C GLU A 32 30.75 -29.84 43.04
N ASP A 33 29.71 -29.95 42.20
CA ASP A 33 29.27 -28.91 41.27
C ASP A 33 27.74 -28.69 41.35
N PRO A 34 27.25 -27.77 42.17
CA PRO A 34 25.83 -27.51 42.35
C PRO A 34 25.14 -26.75 41.22
N LEU A 35 25.80 -26.49 40.07
CA LEU A 35 25.25 -25.81 38.89
C LEU A 35 24.58 -24.46 39.23
N ASN A 36 25.24 -23.56 39.90
CA ASN A 36 24.74 -22.20 40.27
C ASN A 36 23.45 -22.20 41.11
N THR A 37 23.12 -23.30 41.82
CA THR A 37 21.99 -23.33 42.78
C THR A 37 22.46 -23.00 44.18
N ALA A 38 21.54 -22.52 45.05
CA ALA A 38 21.79 -22.37 46.49
C ALA A 38 21.46 -23.71 47.20
N PRO A 39 22.43 -24.56 47.53
CA PRO A 39 22.16 -25.92 48.04
C PRO A 39 21.23 -25.96 49.25
N LYS A 40 21.35 -25.00 50.18
CA LYS A 40 20.50 -24.89 51.37
C LYS A 40 19.03 -24.57 51.10
N GLU A 41 18.72 -24.05 49.95
CA GLU A 41 17.35 -23.73 49.53
C GLU A 41 16.82 -24.75 48.50
N THR A 42 17.67 -25.64 48.01
CA THR A 42 17.40 -26.57 46.91
C THR A 42 17.22 -28.01 47.41
N VAL A 43 16.15 -28.69 46.95
CA VAL A 43 15.94 -30.11 47.17
C VAL A 43 16.68 -30.90 46.07
N TYR A 44 17.53 -31.87 46.46
CA TYR A 44 18.16 -32.77 45.51
C TYR A 44 17.29 -33.98 45.30
N ILE A 45 16.86 -34.22 44.04
CA ILE A 45 16.05 -35.37 43.66
C ILE A 45 16.88 -36.32 42.81
N GLN A 46 17.18 -37.51 43.37
CA GLN A 46 17.80 -38.61 42.65
C GLN A 46 16.73 -39.44 41.96
N VAL A 47 16.74 -39.50 40.63
CA VAL A 47 15.82 -40.33 39.86
C VAL A 47 16.55 -41.62 39.46
N SER A 48 15.87 -42.79 39.67
CA SER A 48 16.39 -44.11 39.33
C SER A 48 15.33 -44.87 38.47
N PRO A 49 15.64 -45.30 37.23
CA PRO A 49 14.73 -46.10 36.44
C PRO A 49 14.61 -47.56 36.89
N ARG A 50 14.97 -47.86 38.14
CA ARG A 50 15.00 -49.22 38.71
C ARG A 50 14.35 -49.24 40.05
N VAL A 51 13.56 -50.32 40.34
CA VAL A 51 12.94 -50.55 41.60
C VAL A 51 13.94 -50.68 42.70
N TRP A 52 13.81 -49.92 43.79
CA TRP A 52 14.52 -50.08 45.04
C TRP A 52 13.61 -50.70 46.12
N LYS A 53 14.18 -51.23 47.19
CA LYS A 53 13.36 -51.58 48.36
C LYS A 53 13.16 -50.31 49.19
N ASP A 54 11.94 -50.07 49.67
CA ASP A 54 11.54 -48.88 50.41
C ASP A 54 12.47 -48.56 51.59
N GLU A 55 12.90 -49.65 52.35
CA GLU A 55 13.84 -49.52 53.40
C GLU A 55 15.20 -48.95 52.91
N LYS A 56 15.67 -49.38 51.71
CA LYS A 56 16.92 -48.92 51.10
C LYS A 56 16.82 -47.50 50.53
N ILE A 57 15.67 -47.04 50.05
CA ILE A 57 15.41 -45.65 49.70
C ILE A 57 15.57 -44.76 50.92
N LYS A 58 14.86 -45.12 52.01
CA LYS A 58 14.91 -44.42 53.27
C LYS A 58 16.32 -44.34 53.83
N GLU A 59 17.03 -45.48 53.96
CA GLU A 59 18.43 -45.55 54.41
C GLU A 59 19.33 -44.62 53.59
N TRP A 60 19.15 -44.57 52.26
CA TRP A 60 20.00 -43.76 51.37
C TRP A 60 19.68 -42.26 51.50
N CYS A 61 18.43 -41.89 51.58
CA CYS A 61 18.01 -40.49 51.76
C CYS A 61 18.45 -39.97 53.15
N ASP A 62 18.26 -40.76 54.22
CA ASP A 62 18.67 -40.41 55.57
C ASP A 62 20.22 -40.25 55.65
N GLU A 63 20.98 -41.15 55.00
CA GLU A 63 22.47 -41.08 54.91
C GLU A 63 22.89 -39.76 54.23
N LYS A 64 22.20 -39.33 53.14
CA LYS A 64 22.59 -38.12 52.41
C LYS A 64 22.08 -36.85 53.06
N ASN A 65 20.96 -36.87 53.73
CA ASN A 65 20.44 -35.74 54.50
C ASN A 65 21.29 -35.43 55.74
N GLN A 66 21.99 -36.43 56.32
CA GLN A 66 22.98 -36.22 57.41
C GLN A 66 24.12 -35.29 57.00
N ASP A 67 24.44 -35.21 55.70
CA ASP A 67 25.45 -34.28 55.17
C ASP A 67 25.04 -32.81 55.32
N ASN A 68 23.73 -32.57 55.49
CA ASN A 68 23.12 -31.26 55.56
C ASN A 68 23.61 -30.25 54.49
N PHE A 69 23.92 -30.77 53.30
CA PHE A 69 24.41 -29.97 52.18
C PHE A 69 23.23 -29.35 51.39
N TRP A 70 22.23 -30.20 51.01
CA TRP A 70 21.01 -29.78 50.38
C TRP A 70 19.91 -29.46 51.40
N LYS A 71 18.86 -28.76 51.00
CA LYS A 71 17.68 -28.55 51.81
C LYS A 71 17.01 -29.85 52.21
N ASP A 72 16.90 -30.77 51.27
CA ASP A 72 16.38 -32.13 51.43
C ASP A 72 16.94 -33.02 50.32
N VAL A 73 16.94 -34.34 50.50
CA VAL A 73 17.36 -35.33 49.51
C VAL A 73 16.29 -36.40 49.37
N ILE A 74 15.73 -36.52 48.15
CA ILE A 74 14.68 -37.43 47.81
C ILE A 74 15.21 -38.42 46.75
N LEU A 75 14.80 -39.71 46.82
CA LEU A 75 15.05 -40.68 45.77
C LEU A 75 13.72 -41.16 45.23
N LEU A 76 13.49 -40.97 43.94
CA LEU A 76 12.36 -41.51 43.18
C LEU A 76 12.84 -42.72 42.39
N ASP A 77 12.21 -43.85 42.62
CA ASP A 77 12.52 -45.10 41.95
C ASP A 77 11.55 -45.37 40.78
N ALA A 78 11.66 -46.55 40.16
CA ALA A 78 10.81 -46.93 39.02
C ALA A 78 9.33 -47.01 39.38
N LYS A 79 8.99 -47.38 40.65
CA LYS A 79 7.58 -47.43 41.11
C LYS A 79 7.01 -46.06 41.33
N ASP A 80 7.78 -45.15 41.93
CA ASP A 80 7.38 -43.77 42.11
C ASP A 80 7.16 -43.09 40.76
N LEU A 81 8.03 -43.38 39.79
CA LEU A 81 7.89 -42.85 38.42
C LEU A 81 6.68 -43.44 37.70
N GLU A 82 6.42 -44.75 37.84
CA GLU A 82 5.26 -45.43 37.30
C GLU A 82 3.97 -44.84 37.89
N GLU A 83 3.88 -44.71 39.22
CA GLU A 83 2.76 -44.10 39.90
C GLU A 83 2.56 -42.63 39.47
N TRP A 84 3.62 -41.87 39.35
CA TRP A 84 3.55 -40.49 38.91
C TRP A 84 3.07 -40.36 37.46
N ILE A 85 3.59 -41.17 36.52
CA ILE A 85 3.17 -41.21 35.12
C ILE A 85 1.71 -41.61 35.03
N ASN A 86 1.28 -42.68 35.75
CA ASN A 86 -0.11 -43.15 35.75
C ASN A 86 -1.11 -42.10 36.30
N ASN A 87 -0.64 -41.24 37.23
CA ASN A 87 -1.44 -40.16 37.81
C ASN A 87 -1.41 -38.86 36.94
N THR A 88 -0.67 -38.87 35.81
CA THR A 88 -0.53 -37.74 34.93
C THR A 88 -0.72 -38.19 33.48
N PRO A 89 -1.98 -38.44 33.03
CA PRO A 89 -2.29 -39.12 31.77
C PRO A 89 -1.73 -38.45 30.53
N SER A 90 -1.58 -37.10 30.53
CA SER A 90 -0.98 -36.38 29.39
C SER A 90 0.53 -36.62 29.32
N VAL A 91 1.20 -36.74 30.47
CA VAL A 91 2.63 -37.08 30.52
C VAL A 91 2.83 -38.54 30.15
N GLU A 92 1.92 -39.44 30.55
CA GLU A 92 1.87 -40.84 30.11
C GLU A 92 1.81 -40.92 28.57
N GLN A 93 0.88 -40.19 27.98
CA GLN A 93 0.72 -40.16 26.55
C GLN A 93 1.94 -39.60 25.83
N TRP A 94 2.46 -38.46 26.30
CA TRP A 94 3.70 -37.88 25.77
C TRP A 94 4.87 -38.86 25.83
N PHE A 95 5.04 -39.56 26.96
CA PHE A 95 6.12 -40.52 27.15
C PHE A 95 5.97 -41.73 26.23
N ALA A 96 4.74 -42.20 26.01
CA ALA A 96 4.40 -43.28 25.07
C ALA A 96 4.72 -42.87 23.62
N GLU A 97 4.41 -41.64 23.24
CA GLU A 97 4.73 -41.07 21.93
C GLU A 97 6.23 -41.01 21.71
N GLU A 98 7.00 -40.51 22.67
CA GLU A 98 8.48 -40.44 22.62
C GLU A 98 9.14 -41.82 22.52
N LEU A 99 8.55 -42.84 23.12
CA LEU A 99 9.04 -44.24 23.02
C LEU A 99 8.59 -44.94 21.72
N GLY A 100 7.76 -44.32 20.89
CA GLY A 100 7.22 -44.91 19.69
C GLY A 100 6.10 -45.96 19.92
N PHE A 101 5.45 -45.94 21.07
CA PHE A 101 4.34 -46.81 21.44
C PHE A 101 3.12 -45.97 21.91
N PRO A 102 2.61 -45.02 21.08
CA PRO A 102 1.50 -44.19 21.48
C PRO A 102 0.22 -45.01 21.71
N ASN A 103 -0.61 -44.59 22.66
CA ASN A 103 -1.92 -45.19 22.84
C ASN A 103 -2.79 -44.92 21.62
N GLU A 104 -3.62 -45.91 21.22
CA GLU A 104 -4.53 -45.74 20.09
C GLU A 104 -5.64 -44.73 20.42
N GLY A 105 -5.91 -43.82 19.49
CA GLY A 105 -7.03 -42.91 19.57
C GLY A 105 -6.84 -41.69 20.49
N VAL A 106 -5.58 -41.40 20.89
CA VAL A 106 -5.24 -40.21 21.66
C VAL A 106 -3.83 -39.73 21.30
N GLN A 107 -3.64 -38.42 21.31
CA GLN A 107 -2.32 -37.78 21.16
C GLN A 107 -2.27 -36.47 21.96
N THR A 108 -1.08 -36.01 22.30
CA THR A 108 -0.91 -34.70 22.91
C THR A 108 -1.18 -33.60 21.87
N LEU A 109 -1.67 -32.44 22.32
CA LEU A 109 -1.93 -31.29 21.44
C LEU A 109 -0.64 -30.82 20.75
N SER A 110 0.51 -30.88 21.44
CA SER A 110 1.82 -30.55 20.88
C SER A 110 2.22 -31.47 19.72
N ASN A 111 2.06 -32.79 19.89
CA ASN A 111 2.38 -33.76 18.85
C ASN A 111 1.40 -33.64 17.65
N TRP A 112 0.11 -33.39 17.96
CA TRP A 112 -0.87 -33.11 16.91
C TRP A 112 -0.47 -31.90 16.09
N TRP A 113 -0.10 -30.79 16.75
CA TRP A 113 0.34 -29.56 16.06
C TRP A 113 1.60 -29.77 15.23
N ASP A 114 2.64 -30.43 15.80
CA ASP A 114 3.90 -30.71 15.10
C ASP A 114 3.72 -31.54 13.82
N ASN A 115 2.67 -32.34 13.75
CA ASN A 115 2.31 -33.09 12.55
C ASN A 115 1.46 -32.25 11.62
N TRP A 116 0.48 -31.52 12.16
CA TRP A 116 -0.48 -30.76 11.38
C TRP A 116 0.13 -29.53 10.70
N CYS A 117 1.07 -28.82 11.35
CA CYS A 117 1.68 -27.58 10.82
C CYS A 117 2.65 -27.79 9.68
N LYS A 118 3.08 -29.03 9.39
CA LYS A 118 4.05 -29.34 8.32
C LYS A 118 3.41 -29.18 6.95
N THR A 119 4.15 -28.51 6.05
CA THR A 119 3.87 -28.48 4.61
C THR A 119 5.21 -28.59 3.85
N ASP A 120 5.16 -28.68 2.51
CA ASP A 120 6.37 -28.83 1.70
C ASP A 120 7.14 -27.53 1.52
N GLU A 121 6.45 -26.38 1.59
CA GLU A 121 7.04 -25.07 1.35
C GLU A 121 7.57 -24.43 2.66
N PHE A 122 6.70 -24.29 3.67
CA PHE A 122 7.04 -23.75 4.98
C PHE A 122 6.08 -24.27 6.06
N LYS A 123 6.50 -24.27 7.32
CA LYS A 123 5.61 -24.66 8.43
C LYS A 123 4.58 -23.57 8.72
N ILE A 124 3.33 -23.99 8.89
CA ILE A 124 2.27 -23.10 9.37
C ILE A 124 2.66 -22.55 10.75
N HIS A 125 2.68 -21.22 10.87
CA HIS A 125 3.03 -20.55 12.12
C HIS A 125 1.75 -20.20 12.91
N PRO A 126 1.75 -20.30 14.27
CA PRO A 126 0.59 -19.97 15.10
C PRO A 126 0.01 -18.58 14.84
N SER A 127 0.84 -17.59 14.56
CA SER A 127 0.37 -16.23 14.25
C SER A 127 -0.55 -16.13 13.02
N LEU A 128 -0.48 -17.05 12.08
CA LEU A 128 -1.38 -17.10 10.93
C LEU A 128 -2.80 -17.48 11.35
N ILE A 129 -2.92 -18.39 12.33
CA ILE A 129 -4.19 -18.85 12.87
C ILE A 129 -4.85 -17.72 13.69
N LEU A 130 -4.06 -16.88 14.35
CA LEU A 130 -4.53 -15.80 15.22
C LEU A 130 -4.84 -14.49 14.47
N THR A 131 -4.63 -14.44 13.16
CA THR A 131 -4.90 -13.24 12.36
C THR A 131 -6.37 -12.82 12.47
N ASP A 132 -6.62 -11.55 12.84
CA ASP A 132 -7.96 -10.94 13.05
C ASP A 132 -8.80 -11.65 14.13
N ARG A 133 -8.20 -12.36 15.10
CA ARG A 133 -8.86 -13.17 16.14
C ARG A 133 -8.44 -12.82 17.58
N GLU A 134 -8.08 -11.56 17.84
CA GLU A 134 -7.59 -11.10 19.14
C GLU A 134 -8.66 -11.23 20.24
N ASP A 135 -9.91 -10.86 19.93
CA ASP A 135 -11.04 -10.96 20.89
C ASP A 135 -11.38 -12.43 21.19
N ASP A 136 -11.36 -13.30 20.19
CA ASP A 136 -11.61 -14.72 20.34
C ASP A 136 -10.52 -15.41 21.14
N SER A 137 -9.28 -15.00 20.92
CA SER A 137 -8.12 -15.48 21.69
C SER A 137 -8.25 -15.12 23.16
N THR A 138 -8.70 -13.89 23.46
CA THR A 138 -8.92 -13.42 24.83
C THR A 138 -10.07 -14.21 25.51
N ARG A 139 -11.17 -14.46 24.81
CA ARG A 139 -12.30 -15.29 25.33
C ARG A 139 -11.84 -16.70 25.62
N LEU A 140 -11.10 -17.33 24.71
CA LEU A 140 -10.58 -18.68 24.92
C LEU A 140 -9.66 -18.75 26.13
N LEU A 141 -8.77 -17.77 26.31
CA LEU A 141 -7.84 -17.72 27.43
C LEU A 141 -8.57 -17.63 28.78
N ASN A 142 -9.68 -16.88 28.86
CA ASN A 142 -10.52 -16.81 30.05
C ASN A 142 -11.12 -18.19 30.39
N HIS A 143 -11.67 -18.91 29.41
CA HIS A 143 -12.20 -20.25 29.60
C HIS A 143 -11.14 -21.25 30.07
N LEU A 144 -9.93 -21.19 29.47
CA LEU A 144 -8.80 -22.04 29.89
C LEU A 144 -8.37 -21.76 31.33
N THR A 145 -8.35 -20.49 31.74
CA THR A 145 -7.96 -20.07 33.10
C THR A 145 -9.00 -20.50 34.15
N GLU A 146 -10.27 -20.39 33.80
CA GLU A 146 -11.39 -20.78 34.67
C GLU A 146 -11.70 -22.27 34.61
N ASN A 147 -11.09 -23.05 33.74
CA ASN A 147 -11.33 -24.46 33.46
C ASN A 147 -12.78 -24.76 33.04
N ASN A 148 -13.40 -23.85 32.28
CA ASN A 148 -14.78 -23.94 31.82
C ASN A 148 -14.84 -24.61 30.43
N ASN A 149 -15.84 -25.48 30.22
CA ASN A 149 -16.11 -26.07 28.92
C ASN A 149 -16.35 -24.98 27.86
N ILE A 150 -15.94 -25.25 26.62
CA ILE A 150 -16.11 -24.31 25.52
C ILE A 150 -16.35 -25.03 24.19
N ASN A 151 -17.24 -24.45 23.39
CA ASN A 151 -17.52 -24.86 22.01
C ASN A 151 -16.92 -23.78 21.08
N VAL A 152 -16.13 -24.22 20.12
CA VAL A 152 -15.49 -23.33 19.13
C VAL A 152 -15.86 -23.77 17.73
N LYS A 153 -16.60 -22.95 17.00
CA LYS A 153 -16.93 -23.19 15.59
C LYS A 153 -15.81 -22.72 14.69
N ALA A 154 -15.52 -23.51 13.67
CA ALA A 154 -14.54 -23.21 12.64
C ALA A 154 -14.94 -23.83 11.30
N SER A 155 -14.26 -23.47 10.23
CA SER A 155 -14.48 -24.03 8.90
C SER A 155 -14.26 -25.55 8.83
N ASN A 156 -13.39 -26.08 9.71
CA ASN A 156 -13.26 -27.51 9.99
C ASN A 156 -12.72 -27.74 11.41
N LEU A 157 -12.78 -29.00 11.87
CA LEU A 157 -12.35 -29.36 13.24
C LEU A 157 -10.88 -29.10 13.49
N GLU A 158 -10.02 -29.33 12.49
CA GLU A 158 -8.57 -29.14 12.60
C GLU A 158 -8.22 -27.66 12.84
N GLU A 159 -8.92 -26.74 12.19
CA GLU A 159 -8.71 -25.30 12.41
C GLU A 159 -9.08 -24.92 13.86
N GLY A 160 -10.17 -25.45 14.40
CA GLY A 160 -10.53 -25.25 15.79
C GLY A 160 -9.46 -25.77 16.77
N ILE A 161 -8.87 -26.93 16.50
CA ILE A 161 -7.77 -27.48 17.31
C ILE A 161 -6.50 -26.64 17.16
N ALA A 162 -6.18 -26.21 15.94
CA ALA A 162 -5.04 -25.33 15.65
C ALA A 162 -5.17 -23.99 16.37
N PHE A 163 -6.38 -23.45 16.48
CA PHE A 163 -6.66 -22.22 17.21
C PHE A 163 -6.35 -22.37 18.71
N LEU A 164 -6.76 -23.45 19.33
CA LEU A 164 -6.42 -23.73 20.73
C LEU A 164 -4.90 -23.73 20.96
N TYR A 165 -4.17 -24.47 20.13
CA TYR A 165 -2.70 -24.51 20.22
C TYR A 165 -2.10 -23.10 20.06
N SER A 166 -2.56 -22.36 19.08
CA SER A 166 -2.03 -21.05 18.72
C SER A 166 -2.26 -19.99 19.81
N VAL A 167 -3.36 -20.09 20.57
CA VAL A 167 -3.63 -19.22 21.73
C VAL A 167 -2.72 -19.57 22.91
N ILE A 168 -2.40 -20.85 23.11
CA ILE A 168 -1.56 -21.29 24.22
C ILE A 168 -0.07 -21.05 23.94
N ASP A 169 0.42 -21.27 22.70
CA ASP A 169 1.86 -21.26 22.37
C ASP A 169 2.62 -19.98 22.76
N PRO A 170 2.07 -18.75 22.63
CA PRO A 170 2.78 -17.52 23.00
C PRO A 170 2.84 -17.25 24.51
N LEU A 171 2.18 -18.05 25.37
CA LEU A 171 2.14 -17.85 26.81
C LEU A 171 3.47 -18.22 27.46
N GLU A 172 3.91 -17.44 28.44
CA GLU A 172 5.14 -17.74 29.22
C GLU A 172 5.01 -19.07 29.99
N ASP A 173 3.80 -19.40 30.45
CA ASP A 173 3.47 -20.61 31.22
C ASP A 173 2.67 -21.64 30.39
N LYS A 174 2.86 -21.66 29.05
CA LYS A 174 2.16 -22.56 28.14
C LYS A 174 2.14 -24.03 28.55
N ASP A 175 3.20 -24.52 29.20
CA ASP A 175 3.30 -25.92 29.64
C ASP A 175 2.19 -26.28 30.66
N LYS A 176 1.66 -25.32 31.44
CA LYS A 176 0.52 -25.55 32.32
C LYS A 176 -0.74 -25.96 31.59
N PHE A 177 -0.91 -25.54 30.34
CA PHE A 177 -2.06 -25.87 29.52
C PHE A 177 -1.74 -27.03 28.58
N LEU A 178 -0.60 -26.99 27.83
CA LEU A 178 -0.22 -28.02 26.89
C LEU A 178 -0.08 -29.40 27.53
N ASP A 179 0.50 -29.48 28.77
CA ASP A 179 0.64 -30.72 29.51
C ASP A 179 -0.68 -31.35 29.96
N ARG A 180 -1.81 -30.64 29.78
CA ARG A 180 -3.17 -31.10 30.11
C ARG A 180 -4.01 -31.44 28.88
N CYS A 181 -3.57 -31.05 27.68
CA CYS A 181 -4.32 -31.14 26.44
C CYS A 181 -4.15 -32.51 25.77
N LEU A 182 -5.27 -33.20 25.55
CA LEU A 182 -5.33 -34.47 24.82
C LEU A 182 -6.34 -34.40 23.69
N VAL A 183 -5.87 -34.61 22.45
CA VAL A 183 -6.73 -34.76 21.26
C VAL A 183 -7.16 -36.22 21.16
N ILE A 184 -8.47 -36.46 21.11
CA ILE A 184 -9.05 -37.79 21.21
C ILE A 184 -9.98 -38.06 20.04
N ASP A 185 -9.79 -39.17 19.34
CA ASP A 185 -10.49 -39.51 18.10
C ASP A 185 -11.63 -40.55 18.26
N ASN A 186 -11.79 -41.17 19.45
CA ASN A 186 -12.85 -42.12 19.68
C ASN A 186 -13.49 -42.06 21.08
N LYS A 187 -14.74 -42.48 21.17
CA LYS A 187 -15.56 -42.42 22.40
C LYS A 187 -15.07 -43.34 23.54
N GLN A 188 -14.39 -44.40 23.23
CA GLN A 188 -13.92 -45.34 24.27
C GLN A 188 -12.72 -44.77 25.01
N THR A 189 -11.81 -44.19 24.27
CA THR A 189 -10.64 -43.50 24.82
C THR A 189 -11.07 -42.26 25.61
N LEU A 190 -12.04 -41.47 25.11
CA LEU A 190 -12.59 -40.35 25.86
C LEU A 190 -13.14 -40.77 27.22
N LYS A 191 -13.92 -41.85 27.28
CA LYS A 191 -14.50 -42.36 28.54
C LYS A 191 -13.43 -42.78 29.55
N TYR A 192 -12.30 -43.27 29.09
CA TYR A 192 -11.15 -43.60 29.94
C TYR A 192 -10.60 -42.34 30.61
N TYR A 193 -10.29 -41.28 29.81
CA TYR A 193 -9.73 -40.06 30.34
C TYR A 193 -10.70 -39.13 31.10
N LEU A 194 -12.02 -39.32 30.96
CA LEU A 194 -13.03 -38.61 31.77
C LEU A 194 -12.95 -38.97 33.26
N ASN A 195 -12.38 -40.14 33.62
CA ASN A 195 -12.17 -40.55 35.02
C ASN A 195 -10.92 -39.90 35.64
N SER A 196 -10.14 -39.20 34.88
CA SER A 196 -8.97 -38.42 35.36
C SER A 196 -9.39 -37.02 35.71
N ASP A 197 -8.57 -36.28 36.43
CA ASP A 197 -8.83 -34.90 36.83
C ASP A 197 -7.88 -33.91 36.11
N ASN A 198 -8.37 -32.67 35.93
CA ASN A 198 -7.59 -31.54 35.48
C ASN A 198 -7.02 -31.66 34.05
N LEU A 199 -7.67 -32.39 33.16
CA LEU A 199 -7.33 -32.49 31.73
C LEU A 199 -8.13 -31.48 30.91
N ILE A 200 -7.60 -31.17 29.74
CA ILE A 200 -8.28 -30.46 28.65
C ILE A 200 -8.50 -31.49 27.53
N LEU A 201 -9.71 -32.03 27.43
CA LEU A 201 -10.05 -33.09 26.49
C LEU A 201 -10.64 -32.48 25.20
N ILE A 202 -10.07 -32.88 24.07
CA ILE A 202 -10.38 -32.32 22.76
C ILE A 202 -10.92 -33.47 21.87
N PRO A 203 -12.25 -33.79 21.92
CA PRO A 203 -12.82 -34.80 21.05
C PRO A 203 -12.90 -34.31 19.60
N THR A 204 -12.43 -35.12 18.66
CA THR A 204 -12.53 -34.86 17.21
C THR A 204 -13.78 -35.46 16.57
N PHE A 205 -14.76 -35.85 17.38
CA PHE A 205 -16.06 -36.46 17.00
C PHE A 205 -17.19 -35.79 17.76
N ASP A 206 -18.43 -35.98 17.31
CA ASP A 206 -19.60 -35.39 17.97
C ASP A 206 -19.77 -35.97 19.38
N TYR A 207 -19.63 -35.11 20.40
CA TYR A 207 -19.80 -35.41 21.82
C TYR A 207 -20.71 -34.37 22.45
N LYS A 208 -21.90 -34.87 22.95
CA LYS A 208 -22.99 -34.03 23.51
C LYS A 208 -23.33 -34.37 24.98
N GLU A 209 -22.59 -35.28 25.60
CA GLU A 209 -22.87 -35.68 26.98
C GLU A 209 -22.42 -34.58 27.97
N HIS A 210 -23.22 -34.33 29.01
CA HIS A 210 -22.78 -33.47 30.13
C HIS A 210 -21.68 -34.18 30.91
N ASN A 211 -20.64 -33.45 31.24
CA ASN A 211 -19.49 -33.92 31.95
C ASN A 211 -19.50 -33.35 33.38
N ASP A 212 -19.68 -34.23 34.40
CA ASP A 212 -19.60 -33.89 35.82
C ASP A 212 -18.14 -34.01 36.36
N SER A 213 -17.17 -34.28 35.51
CA SER A 213 -15.74 -34.40 35.90
C SER A 213 -15.06 -33.03 36.05
N ASN A 214 -13.95 -33.00 36.76
CA ASN A 214 -13.08 -31.81 36.91
C ASN A 214 -12.24 -31.48 35.64
N ASN A 215 -12.58 -32.10 34.51
CA ASN A 215 -11.91 -31.89 33.24
C ASN A 215 -12.62 -30.83 32.42
N MET A 216 -11.86 -30.05 31.68
CA MET A 216 -12.38 -29.14 30.67
C MET A 216 -12.62 -29.88 29.34
N ILE A 217 -13.75 -29.69 28.73
CA ILE A 217 -14.04 -30.17 27.39
C ILE A 217 -13.93 -29.01 26.42
N TYR A 218 -12.93 -29.04 25.52
CA TYR A 218 -12.81 -28.17 24.39
C TYR A 218 -13.40 -28.83 23.16
N ARG A 219 -14.53 -28.32 22.65
CA ARG A 219 -15.24 -28.93 21.51
C ARG A 219 -15.03 -28.12 20.25
N PRO A 220 -14.14 -28.54 19.32
CA PRO A 220 -14.15 -27.98 17.98
C PRO A 220 -15.43 -28.43 17.27
N LEU A 221 -16.16 -27.49 16.66
CA LEU A 221 -17.40 -27.70 15.92
C LEU A 221 -17.23 -27.16 14.49
N LEU A 222 -18.03 -27.69 13.57
CA LEU A 222 -18.18 -27.11 12.25
C LEU A 222 -19.06 -25.85 12.32
N ASP A 223 -18.85 -24.89 11.42
CA ASP A 223 -19.70 -23.70 11.27
C ASP A 223 -21.19 -24.08 11.09
N SER A 224 -21.47 -25.22 10.44
CA SER A 224 -22.79 -25.72 10.19
C SER A 224 -23.45 -26.42 11.41
N ASP A 225 -22.72 -26.70 12.50
CA ASP A 225 -23.27 -27.38 13.66
C ASP A 225 -24.38 -26.50 14.31
N PRO A 226 -25.60 -27.06 14.55
CA PRO A 226 -26.69 -26.29 15.14
C PRO A 226 -26.48 -25.95 16.63
N SER A 227 -25.47 -26.52 17.27
CA SER A 227 -25.16 -26.22 18.67
C SER A 227 -24.67 -24.80 18.82
N GLY A 228 -25.00 -24.13 19.93
CA GLY A 228 -24.42 -22.84 20.27
C GLY A 228 -22.91 -22.94 20.50
N ALA A 229 -22.19 -21.91 20.17
CA ALA A 229 -20.76 -21.80 20.44
C ALA A 229 -20.45 -20.49 21.14
N GLU A 230 -19.46 -20.51 22.03
CA GLU A 230 -18.95 -19.36 22.72
C GLU A 230 -18.00 -18.54 21.79
N ILE A 231 -17.38 -19.23 20.83
CA ILE A 231 -16.49 -18.65 19.82
C ILE A 231 -16.88 -19.18 18.44
N GLU A 232 -17.00 -18.27 17.46
CA GLU A 232 -17.21 -18.59 16.05
C GLU A 232 -16.07 -17.95 15.25
N LEU A 233 -15.14 -18.79 14.73
CA LEU A 233 -13.95 -18.31 14.01
C LEU A 233 -14.30 -17.93 12.58
N GLU A 234 -14.14 -16.67 12.26
CA GLU A 234 -14.27 -16.18 10.88
C GLU A 234 -12.94 -16.30 10.12
N ASP A 235 -13.02 -16.40 8.77
CA ASP A 235 -11.85 -16.32 7.92
C ASP A 235 -11.29 -14.88 7.98
N PRO A 236 -9.97 -14.69 8.22
CA PRO A 236 -9.36 -13.38 8.29
C PRO A 236 -9.44 -12.62 6.96
N GLN A 237 -9.37 -11.30 7.03
CA GLN A 237 -9.27 -10.48 5.83
C GLN A 237 -7.99 -10.81 5.06
N LYS A 238 -8.09 -10.89 3.73
CA LYS A 238 -6.94 -11.24 2.87
C LYS A 238 -5.74 -10.29 3.06
N SER A 239 -5.99 -9.01 3.33
CA SER A 239 -4.95 -8.02 3.61
C SER A 239 -4.22 -8.28 4.93
N SER A 240 -4.96 -8.59 6.00
CA SER A 240 -4.39 -8.93 7.31
C SER A 240 -3.62 -10.25 7.23
N PHE A 241 -4.19 -11.24 6.54
CA PHE A 241 -3.55 -12.54 6.34
C PHE A 241 -2.25 -12.45 5.54
N ALA A 242 -2.21 -11.64 4.46
CA ALA A 242 -0.99 -11.36 3.72
C ALA A 242 0.08 -10.72 4.60
N LYS A 243 -0.31 -9.74 5.44
CA LYS A 243 0.62 -9.10 6.39
C LYS A 243 1.16 -10.08 7.44
N SER A 244 0.34 -11.00 7.92
CA SER A 244 0.79 -12.05 8.85
C SER A 244 1.79 -13.01 8.18
N LEU A 245 1.59 -13.34 6.89
CA LEU A 245 2.57 -14.11 6.10
C LEU A 245 3.89 -13.34 5.93
N GLU A 246 3.86 -12.04 5.68
CA GLU A 246 5.07 -11.21 5.62
C GLU A 246 5.83 -11.20 6.96
N ASN A 247 5.12 -11.10 8.06
CA ASN A 247 5.70 -11.07 9.41
C ASN A 247 6.46 -12.37 9.76
N ILE A 248 6.11 -13.50 9.16
CA ILE A 248 6.84 -14.77 9.30
C ILE A 248 7.97 -14.95 8.28
N GLY A 249 8.25 -13.93 7.45
CA GLY A 249 9.37 -13.91 6.51
C GLY A 249 9.02 -14.30 5.08
N ILE A 250 7.75 -14.43 4.72
CA ILE A 250 7.34 -14.66 3.33
C ILE A 250 7.42 -13.34 2.55
N PRO A 251 8.05 -13.30 1.36
CA PRO A 251 8.12 -12.08 0.56
C PRO A 251 6.73 -11.50 0.24
N TYR A 252 6.61 -10.17 0.24
CA TYR A 252 5.36 -9.42 0.07
C TYR A 252 4.46 -9.93 -1.08
N HIS A 253 5.04 -10.14 -2.27
CA HIS A 253 4.27 -10.62 -3.43
C HIS A 253 3.79 -12.07 -3.26
N GLU A 254 4.59 -12.92 -2.65
CA GLU A 254 4.21 -14.30 -2.36
C GLU A 254 3.14 -14.34 -1.28
N ALA A 255 3.27 -13.55 -0.22
CA ALA A 255 2.28 -13.42 0.85
C ALA A 255 0.92 -12.99 0.30
N LYS A 256 0.87 -11.98 -0.56
CA LYS A 256 -0.36 -11.56 -1.24
C LYS A 256 -0.94 -12.66 -2.14
N ARG A 257 -0.10 -13.35 -2.88
CA ARG A 257 -0.52 -14.47 -3.74
C ARG A 257 -1.12 -15.59 -2.91
N TYR A 258 -0.48 -16.00 -1.80
CA TYR A 258 -1.01 -17.02 -0.91
C TYR A 258 -2.33 -16.60 -0.27
N ALA A 259 -2.43 -15.39 0.23
CA ALA A 259 -3.68 -14.86 0.80
C ALA A 259 -4.82 -14.80 -0.24
N ALA A 260 -4.53 -14.39 -1.47
CA ALA A 260 -5.52 -14.34 -2.55
C ALA A 260 -5.97 -15.74 -2.99
N ASN A 261 -5.04 -16.69 -3.11
CA ASN A 261 -5.32 -18.06 -3.56
C ASN A 261 -6.03 -18.90 -2.49
N SER A 262 -5.71 -18.69 -1.20
CA SER A 262 -6.38 -19.37 -0.07
C SER A 262 -7.69 -18.71 0.34
N GLY A 263 -7.92 -17.46 -0.09
CA GLY A 263 -9.08 -16.69 0.40
C GLY A 263 -8.91 -16.15 1.83
N GLY A 264 -7.72 -16.31 2.44
CA GLY A 264 -7.46 -16.09 3.88
C GLY A 264 -7.67 -17.35 4.73
N ASN A 265 -8.21 -18.42 4.16
CA ASN A 265 -8.48 -19.66 4.89
C ASN A 265 -7.20 -20.50 5.05
N ILE A 266 -6.90 -20.89 6.29
CA ILE A 266 -5.67 -21.62 6.63
C ILE A 266 -5.63 -23.04 6.08
N THR A 267 -6.76 -23.71 6.03
CA THR A 267 -6.86 -25.08 5.53
C THR A 267 -6.64 -25.13 4.02
N ILE A 268 -7.19 -24.15 3.31
CA ILE A 268 -6.93 -24.00 1.87
C ILE A 268 -5.46 -23.66 1.64
N LEU A 269 -4.88 -22.76 2.45
CA LEU A 269 -3.45 -22.45 2.36
C LEU A 269 -2.62 -23.72 2.53
N LYS A 270 -2.89 -24.52 3.54
CA LYS A 270 -2.18 -25.78 3.80
C LYS A 270 -2.25 -26.75 2.61
N ARG A 271 -3.45 -26.90 1.98
CA ARG A 271 -3.60 -27.72 0.75
C ARG A 271 -2.78 -27.20 -0.42
N LEU A 272 -2.70 -25.85 -0.57
CA LEU A 272 -1.89 -25.25 -1.64
C LEU A 272 -0.39 -25.40 -1.43
N LEU A 273 0.05 -25.62 -0.20
CA LEU A 273 1.46 -25.77 0.20
C LEU A 273 1.91 -27.24 0.33
N SER A 274 1.02 -28.19 0.17
CA SER A 274 1.31 -29.64 0.38
C SER A 274 1.14 -30.43 -0.93
N SER A 275 2.04 -31.38 -1.16
CA SER A 275 1.93 -32.35 -2.26
C SER A 275 0.94 -33.50 -1.98
N ASP A 276 0.77 -33.84 -0.71
CA ASP A 276 -0.20 -34.86 -0.26
C ASP A 276 -1.58 -34.24 -0.07
N ILE A 277 -2.42 -34.35 -1.13
CA ILE A 277 -3.74 -33.75 -1.14
C ILE A 277 -4.79 -34.76 -0.75
N THR A 278 -5.48 -34.51 0.36
CA THR A 278 -6.69 -35.22 0.73
C THR A 278 -7.91 -34.61 0.00
N ASN A 279 -8.73 -35.47 -0.64
CA ASN A 279 -9.96 -35.00 -1.26
C ASN A 279 -10.92 -34.46 -0.18
N PRO A 280 -11.42 -33.22 -0.31
CA PRO A 280 -12.37 -32.68 0.65
C PRO A 280 -13.71 -33.42 0.55
N GLU A 281 -14.50 -33.40 1.65
CA GLU A 281 -15.81 -34.10 1.73
C GLU A 281 -16.82 -33.60 0.69
N TRP A 282 -16.73 -32.35 0.30
CA TRP A 282 -17.63 -31.77 -0.71
C TRP A 282 -17.31 -32.22 -2.14
N LEU A 283 -16.15 -32.86 -2.40
CA LEU A 283 -15.78 -33.37 -3.72
C LEU A 283 -16.42 -34.74 -3.96
N ASN A 284 -17.71 -34.76 -4.27
CA ASN A 284 -18.49 -35.96 -4.62
C ASN A 284 -19.07 -35.80 -6.03
N ASP A 285 -19.20 -36.89 -6.77
CA ASP A 285 -19.77 -36.92 -8.13
C ASP A 285 -21.17 -36.27 -8.17
N GLU A 286 -21.94 -36.35 -7.11
CA GLU A 286 -23.27 -35.73 -6.98
C GLU A 286 -23.23 -34.21 -7.11
N TYR A 287 -22.14 -33.55 -6.67
CA TYR A 287 -22.01 -32.10 -6.66
C TYR A 287 -21.20 -31.56 -7.85
N ILE A 288 -20.55 -32.40 -8.67
CA ILE A 288 -19.62 -31.97 -9.73
C ILE A 288 -20.23 -30.91 -10.66
N GLU A 289 -21.44 -31.11 -11.17
CA GLU A 289 -22.11 -30.13 -12.07
C GLU A 289 -22.40 -28.80 -11.34
N VAL A 290 -22.75 -28.87 -10.06
CA VAL A 290 -22.97 -27.68 -9.21
C VAL A 290 -21.65 -26.97 -8.96
N LEU A 291 -20.60 -27.68 -8.61
CA LEU A 291 -19.24 -27.13 -8.38
C LEU A 291 -18.66 -26.47 -9.64
N ILE A 292 -18.87 -27.06 -10.84
CA ILE A 292 -18.47 -26.45 -12.11
C ILE A 292 -19.22 -25.11 -12.33
N THR A 293 -20.51 -25.08 -12.02
CA THR A 293 -21.33 -23.88 -12.13
C THR A 293 -20.84 -22.80 -11.13
N ILE A 294 -20.58 -23.18 -9.87
CA ILE A 294 -20.02 -22.32 -8.84
C ILE A 294 -18.67 -21.75 -9.28
N PHE A 295 -17.80 -22.57 -9.85
CA PHE A 295 -16.50 -22.13 -10.37
C PHE A 295 -16.65 -21.05 -11.45
N PHE A 296 -17.57 -21.24 -12.40
CA PHE A 296 -17.80 -20.26 -13.45
C PHE A 296 -18.36 -18.94 -12.92
N MET A 297 -19.24 -18.98 -11.93
CA MET A 297 -19.86 -17.78 -11.36
C MET A 297 -19.00 -17.08 -10.31
N GLN A 298 -18.28 -17.83 -9.49
CA GLN A 298 -17.51 -17.41 -8.29
C GLN A 298 -18.30 -16.63 -7.24
N SER A 299 -19.27 -15.83 -7.64
CA SER A 299 -20.17 -15.08 -6.75
C SER A 299 -21.46 -14.72 -7.48
N TRP A 300 -22.59 -14.75 -6.76
CA TRP A 300 -23.92 -14.43 -7.32
C TRP A 300 -24.88 -13.91 -6.26
N ASN A 301 -26.01 -13.36 -6.70
CA ASN A 301 -27.13 -12.93 -5.86
C ASN A 301 -28.38 -13.73 -6.22
N GLU A 302 -29.02 -14.38 -5.24
CA GLU A 302 -30.21 -15.22 -5.43
C GLU A 302 -31.34 -14.51 -6.18
N SER A 303 -31.60 -13.24 -5.82
CA SER A 303 -32.74 -12.48 -6.35
C SER A 303 -32.54 -11.95 -7.79
N GLU A 304 -31.30 -11.76 -8.23
CA GLU A 304 -31.01 -11.11 -9.52
C GLU A 304 -30.54 -12.11 -10.58
N ASP A 305 -29.91 -13.23 -10.17
CA ASP A 305 -29.12 -14.05 -11.08
C ASP A 305 -29.74 -15.43 -11.39
N SER A 306 -30.95 -15.73 -10.87
CA SER A 306 -31.60 -17.04 -10.97
C SER A 306 -31.64 -17.59 -12.41
N ILE A 307 -32.01 -16.76 -13.40
CA ILE A 307 -32.11 -17.16 -14.83
C ILE A 307 -30.75 -17.61 -15.39
N ILE A 308 -29.65 -16.95 -14.97
CA ILE A 308 -28.30 -17.30 -15.40
C ILE A 308 -27.86 -18.60 -14.73
N ILE A 309 -28.17 -18.77 -13.46
CA ILE A 309 -27.88 -19.98 -12.70
C ILE A 309 -28.54 -21.20 -13.32
N GLU A 310 -29.84 -21.12 -13.66
CA GLU A 310 -30.56 -22.21 -14.32
C GLU A 310 -29.95 -22.58 -15.67
N LYS A 311 -29.58 -21.56 -16.47
CA LYS A 311 -28.98 -21.78 -17.79
C LYS A 311 -27.60 -22.43 -17.70
N LEU A 312 -26.79 -21.98 -16.75
CA LEU A 312 -25.41 -22.43 -16.59
C LEU A 312 -25.36 -23.83 -15.94
N SER A 313 -26.19 -24.07 -14.90
CA SER A 313 -26.25 -25.34 -14.18
C SER A 313 -27.05 -26.44 -14.92
N ASN A 314 -27.92 -26.05 -15.84
CA ASN A 314 -28.92 -26.91 -16.46
C ASN A 314 -29.85 -27.59 -15.42
N ARG A 315 -30.18 -26.85 -14.34
CA ARG A 315 -31.04 -27.25 -13.23
C ARG A 315 -32.02 -26.13 -12.91
N SER A 316 -33.11 -26.42 -12.21
CA SER A 316 -33.94 -25.35 -11.63
C SER A 316 -33.18 -24.61 -10.55
N PHE A 317 -33.51 -23.33 -10.36
CA PHE A 317 -32.87 -22.50 -9.34
C PHE A 317 -32.99 -23.10 -7.94
N ASP A 318 -34.15 -23.65 -7.59
CA ASP A 318 -34.40 -24.26 -6.29
C ASP A 318 -33.53 -25.50 -6.06
N ASP A 319 -33.41 -26.42 -7.04
CA ASP A 319 -32.53 -27.60 -6.96
C ASP A 319 -31.04 -27.17 -6.82
N PHE A 320 -30.60 -26.18 -7.59
CA PHE A 320 -29.25 -25.65 -7.46
C PHE A 320 -28.98 -25.06 -6.07
N THR A 321 -29.89 -24.23 -5.57
CA THR A 321 -29.76 -23.58 -4.25
C THR A 321 -29.76 -24.62 -3.14
N GLN A 322 -30.65 -25.61 -3.19
CA GLN A 322 -30.67 -26.71 -2.23
C GLN A 322 -29.34 -27.49 -2.19
N LYS A 323 -28.72 -27.72 -3.36
CA LYS A 323 -27.39 -28.35 -3.43
C LYS A 323 -26.30 -27.47 -2.83
N CYS A 324 -26.35 -26.15 -3.06
CA CYS A 324 -25.41 -25.20 -2.44
C CYS A 324 -25.58 -25.18 -0.91
N GLU A 325 -26.81 -25.23 -0.37
CA GLU A 325 -27.05 -25.31 1.07
C GLU A 325 -26.50 -26.62 1.66
N GLN A 326 -26.66 -27.74 0.98
CA GLN A 326 -26.05 -29.02 1.39
C GLN A 326 -24.50 -28.95 1.38
N LEU A 327 -23.90 -28.13 0.50
CA LEU A 327 -22.46 -27.92 0.49
C LEU A 327 -21.98 -27.06 1.68
N LEU A 328 -22.80 -26.13 2.18
CA LEU A 328 -22.47 -25.36 3.39
C LEU A 328 -22.34 -26.24 4.63
N ASP A 329 -23.08 -27.35 4.70
CA ASP A 329 -23.06 -28.32 5.82
C ASP A 329 -21.83 -29.25 5.80
N LYS A 330 -20.95 -29.14 4.79
CA LYS A 330 -19.74 -29.96 4.69
C LYS A 330 -18.56 -29.33 5.42
N ALA A 331 -17.72 -30.18 5.99
CA ALA A 331 -16.45 -29.77 6.51
C ALA A 331 -15.64 -29.05 5.39
N ASP A 332 -15.03 -27.94 5.72
CA ASP A 332 -14.21 -27.14 4.81
C ASP A 332 -14.96 -26.78 3.51
N THR A 333 -16.22 -26.36 3.66
CA THR A 333 -17.07 -25.95 2.52
C THR A 333 -16.39 -24.92 1.63
N PRO A 334 -16.51 -25.05 0.28
CA PRO A 334 -15.94 -24.06 -0.65
C PRO A 334 -16.76 -22.76 -0.73
N LEU A 335 -17.91 -22.68 -0.05
CA LEU A 335 -18.87 -21.58 -0.17
C LEU A 335 -18.97 -20.73 1.10
N VAL A 336 -19.34 -19.47 0.91
CA VAL A 336 -19.80 -18.55 1.96
C VAL A 336 -21.12 -17.94 1.50
N LYS A 337 -22.13 -17.91 2.39
CA LYS A 337 -23.41 -17.24 2.17
C LYS A 337 -23.53 -16.06 3.13
N ILE A 338 -23.76 -14.86 2.59
CA ILE A 338 -24.02 -13.63 3.34
C ILE A 338 -25.35 -13.06 2.87
N ASN A 339 -26.40 -13.24 3.65
CA ASN A 339 -27.78 -12.91 3.28
C ASN A 339 -28.18 -13.63 1.97
N THR A 340 -28.49 -12.89 0.90
CA THR A 340 -28.85 -13.41 -0.43
C THR A 340 -27.64 -13.55 -1.37
N LYS A 341 -26.42 -13.32 -0.91
CA LYS A 341 -25.21 -13.33 -1.72
C LYS A 341 -24.35 -14.53 -1.40
N TRP A 342 -23.86 -15.19 -2.44
CA TRP A 342 -23.00 -16.35 -2.35
C TRP A 342 -21.62 -16.02 -2.90
N PHE A 343 -20.59 -16.58 -2.27
CA PHE A 343 -19.20 -16.37 -2.66
C PHE A 343 -18.44 -17.69 -2.60
N LEU A 344 -17.58 -17.93 -3.59
CA LEU A 344 -16.59 -19.00 -3.59
C LEU A 344 -15.37 -18.56 -2.78
N LYS A 345 -14.98 -19.32 -1.75
CA LYS A 345 -13.83 -19.02 -0.87
C LYS A 345 -12.53 -18.93 -1.68
N SER A 346 -12.20 -19.98 -2.42
CA SER A 346 -11.01 -20.03 -3.26
C SER A 346 -11.31 -20.60 -4.65
N PRO A 347 -11.36 -19.76 -5.68
CA PRO A 347 -11.55 -20.25 -7.05
C PRO A 347 -10.43 -21.19 -7.53
N LYS A 348 -9.18 -20.97 -7.07
CA LYS A 348 -8.02 -21.77 -7.46
C LYS A 348 -8.05 -23.16 -6.80
N ASP A 349 -8.44 -23.26 -5.54
CA ASP A 349 -8.61 -24.54 -4.85
C ASP A 349 -9.68 -25.38 -5.53
N LEU A 350 -10.85 -24.78 -5.81
CA LEU A 350 -11.92 -25.48 -6.51
C LEU A 350 -11.47 -25.93 -7.92
N LEU A 351 -10.83 -25.05 -8.71
CA LEU A 351 -10.32 -25.38 -10.04
C LEU A 351 -9.41 -26.62 -10.01
N PHE A 352 -8.52 -26.69 -9.03
CA PHE A 352 -7.59 -27.82 -8.88
C PHE A 352 -8.32 -29.17 -8.88
N PHE A 353 -9.45 -29.25 -8.18
CA PHE A 353 -10.22 -30.50 -8.07
C PHE A 353 -11.13 -30.78 -9.28
N ILE A 354 -11.73 -29.73 -9.89
CA ILE A 354 -12.75 -29.91 -10.93
C ILE A 354 -12.25 -29.73 -12.37
N SER A 355 -11.07 -29.17 -12.60
CA SER A 355 -10.56 -28.86 -13.96
C SER A 355 -10.62 -30.07 -14.90
N LYS A 356 -10.28 -31.26 -14.41
CA LYS A 356 -10.34 -32.51 -15.19
C LYS A 356 -11.77 -33.01 -15.50
N ARG A 357 -12.79 -32.41 -14.92
CA ARG A 357 -14.21 -32.78 -15.12
C ARG A 357 -14.93 -31.81 -16.09
N ILE A 358 -14.36 -30.62 -16.32
CA ILE A 358 -14.91 -29.63 -17.24
C ILE A 358 -14.74 -30.14 -18.69
N THR A 359 -15.77 -29.95 -19.50
CA THR A 359 -15.83 -30.40 -20.89
C THR A 359 -16.21 -29.23 -21.82
N ASP A 360 -16.08 -29.42 -23.15
CA ASP A 360 -16.48 -28.43 -24.16
C ASP A 360 -17.96 -28.01 -24.04
N ARG A 361 -18.84 -28.90 -23.57
CA ARG A 361 -20.25 -28.56 -23.32
C ARG A 361 -20.39 -27.51 -22.18
N HIS A 362 -19.62 -27.61 -21.14
CA HIS A 362 -19.61 -26.63 -20.06
C HIS A 362 -19.10 -25.29 -20.56
N LEU A 363 -18.03 -25.28 -21.35
CA LEU A 363 -17.46 -24.08 -21.95
C LEU A 363 -18.43 -23.40 -22.91
N ASN A 364 -19.15 -24.16 -23.76
CA ASN A 364 -20.15 -23.59 -24.68
C ASN A 364 -21.29 -22.90 -23.90
N ARG A 365 -21.76 -23.51 -22.78
CA ARG A 365 -22.74 -22.85 -21.90
C ARG A 365 -22.19 -21.58 -21.24
N PHE A 366 -20.94 -21.63 -20.82
CA PHE A 366 -20.26 -20.47 -20.24
C PHE A 366 -20.18 -19.32 -21.25
N GLU A 367 -19.74 -19.58 -22.49
CA GLU A 367 -19.65 -18.60 -23.57
C GLU A 367 -21.03 -17.95 -23.85
N GLU A 368 -22.06 -18.77 -24.04
CA GLU A 368 -23.44 -18.30 -24.33
C GLU A 368 -23.95 -17.40 -23.21
N VAL A 369 -23.66 -17.75 -21.96
CA VAL A 369 -24.11 -17.02 -20.77
C VAL A 369 -23.34 -15.72 -20.60
N ILE A 370 -22.01 -15.71 -20.77
CA ILE A 370 -21.19 -14.51 -20.55
C ILE A 370 -21.47 -13.45 -21.62
N LEU A 371 -21.65 -13.84 -22.89
CA LEU A 371 -22.05 -12.91 -23.97
C LEU A 371 -23.41 -12.26 -23.64
N LYS A 372 -24.38 -13.04 -23.17
CA LYS A 372 -25.67 -12.51 -22.76
C LYS A 372 -25.59 -11.60 -21.52
N LEU A 373 -24.68 -11.88 -20.61
CA LEU A 373 -24.49 -11.14 -19.36
C LEU A 373 -23.98 -9.73 -19.60
N PHE A 374 -23.14 -9.54 -20.60
CA PHE A 374 -22.52 -8.27 -20.97
C PHE A 374 -23.23 -7.52 -22.10
N ASP A 375 -24.25 -8.13 -22.72
CA ASP A 375 -25.10 -7.46 -23.71
C ASP A 375 -25.75 -6.19 -23.10
N ASN A 376 -25.77 -5.12 -23.90
CA ASN A 376 -26.34 -3.83 -23.50
C ASN A 376 -27.78 -3.90 -23.02
N ALA A 377 -28.61 -4.72 -23.64
CA ALA A 377 -30.02 -4.91 -23.26
C ALA A 377 -30.17 -5.45 -21.84
N ASN A 378 -29.12 -6.04 -21.27
CA ASN A 378 -29.11 -6.68 -19.96
C ASN A 378 -28.23 -5.94 -18.93
N LYS A 379 -27.79 -4.72 -19.20
CA LYS A 379 -26.81 -3.98 -18.36
C LYS A 379 -27.14 -3.95 -16.86
N SER A 380 -28.39 -3.67 -16.51
CA SER A 380 -28.86 -3.55 -15.12
C SER A 380 -29.61 -4.78 -14.58
N LYS A 381 -29.72 -5.83 -15.38
CA LYS A 381 -30.56 -6.98 -15.07
C LYS A 381 -29.91 -7.99 -14.12
N PHE A 382 -28.59 -8.08 -14.14
CA PHE A 382 -27.82 -9.08 -13.41
C PHE A 382 -26.85 -8.41 -12.45
N SER A 383 -26.52 -9.10 -11.34
CA SER A 383 -25.68 -8.56 -10.29
C SER A 383 -24.25 -8.25 -10.77
N PHE A 384 -23.66 -7.21 -10.17
CA PHE A 384 -22.25 -6.89 -10.37
C PHE A 384 -21.33 -8.02 -9.93
N ASN A 385 -21.72 -8.75 -8.85
CA ASN A 385 -20.94 -9.85 -8.31
C ASN A 385 -20.83 -11.00 -9.32
N LEU A 386 -21.92 -11.36 -9.98
CA LEU A 386 -21.92 -12.40 -11.03
C LEU A 386 -21.02 -12.00 -12.22
N LYS A 387 -21.17 -10.78 -12.74
CA LYS A 387 -20.32 -10.25 -13.81
C LYS A 387 -18.84 -10.31 -13.45
N ARG A 388 -18.51 -9.86 -12.25
CA ARG A 388 -17.14 -9.88 -11.73
C ARG A 388 -16.60 -11.30 -11.57
N GLY A 389 -17.41 -12.21 -11.04
CA GLY A 389 -17.02 -13.60 -10.84
C GLY A 389 -16.74 -14.32 -12.17
N MET A 390 -17.66 -14.21 -13.16
CA MET A 390 -17.48 -14.82 -14.47
C MET A 390 -16.27 -14.23 -15.23
N SER A 391 -16.02 -12.91 -15.12
CA SER A 391 -14.83 -12.29 -15.69
C SER A 391 -13.53 -12.85 -15.08
N LYS A 392 -13.51 -13.11 -13.77
CA LYS A 392 -12.37 -13.74 -13.10
C LYS A 392 -12.17 -15.19 -13.53
N SER A 393 -13.26 -15.92 -13.79
CA SER A 393 -13.16 -17.30 -14.28
C SER A 393 -12.54 -17.40 -15.67
N MET A 394 -12.73 -16.37 -16.53
CA MET A 394 -12.03 -16.29 -17.83
C MET A 394 -10.50 -16.30 -17.63
N ILE A 395 -9.99 -15.55 -16.65
CA ILE A 395 -8.54 -15.54 -16.35
C ILE A 395 -8.07 -16.93 -15.94
N LEU A 396 -8.78 -17.60 -15.02
CA LEU A 396 -8.39 -18.93 -14.57
C LEU A 396 -8.43 -19.97 -15.68
N ILE A 397 -9.41 -19.89 -16.58
CA ILE A 397 -9.52 -20.78 -17.74
C ILE A 397 -8.34 -20.59 -18.68
N SER A 398 -7.97 -19.33 -18.98
CA SER A 398 -6.84 -19.05 -19.90
C SER A 398 -5.48 -19.37 -19.27
N VAL A 399 -5.29 -19.02 -17.98
CA VAL A 399 -4.00 -19.21 -17.28
C VAL A 399 -3.68 -20.67 -16.99
N HIS A 400 -4.71 -21.48 -16.70
CA HIS A 400 -4.56 -22.89 -16.34
C HIS A 400 -5.11 -23.85 -17.42
N ALA A 401 -5.01 -23.45 -18.68
CA ALA A 401 -5.55 -24.20 -19.82
C ALA A 401 -5.09 -25.68 -19.86
N GLU A 402 -3.84 -25.96 -19.47
CA GLU A 402 -3.26 -27.30 -19.44
C GLU A 402 -3.96 -28.28 -18.47
N ASN A 403 -4.73 -27.76 -17.51
CA ASN A 403 -5.44 -28.58 -16.53
C ASN A 403 -6.79 -29.13 -17.02
N PHE A 404 -7.33 -28.56 -18.12
CA PHE A 404 -8.64 -28.92 -18.67
C PHE A 404 -8.57 -30.12 -19.64
N LYS A 405 -8.23 -31.28 -19.14
CA LYS A 405 -7.89 -32.48 -19.93
C LYS A 405 -9.04 -33.05 -20.79
N ARG A 406 -10.30 -32.67 -20.55
CA ARG A 406 -11.49 -33.15 -21.30
C ARG A 406 -12.00 -32.09 -22.30
N CYS A 407 -11.31 -30.99 -22.46
CA CYS A 407 -11.63 -29.99 -23.48
C CYS A 407 -10.78 -30.21 -24.73
N SER A 408 -11.43 -30.10 -25.88
CA SER A 408 -10.78 -30.18 -27.20
C SER A 408 -10.38 -28.81 -27.73
N LYS A 409 -10.97 -27.74 -27.19
CA LYS A 409 -10.72 -26.36 -27.59
C LYS A 409 -9.36 -25.88 -27.10
N ASP A 410 -8.67 -25.03 -27.88
CA ASP A 410 -7.64 -24.15 -27.38
C ASP A 410 -8.29 -23.09 -26.48
N LEU A 411 -7.99 -23.13 -25.19
CA LEU A 411 -8.68 -22.31 -24.21
C LEU A 411 -8.27 -20.85 -24.24
N GLN A 412 -7.03 -20.52 -24.64
CA GLN A 412 -6.67 -19.13 -24.83
C GLN A 412 -7.45 -18.56 -26.03
N TYR A 413 -7.44 -19.27 -27.17
CA TYR A 413 -8.20 -18.87 -28.34
C TYR A 413 -9.72 -18.77 -28.05
N PHE A 414 -10.26 -19.67 -27.25
CA PHE A 414 -11.65 -19.64 -26.81
C PHE A 414 -11.97 -18.37 -26.01
N ILE A 415 -11.13 -17.97 -25.05
CA ILE A 415 -11.29 -16.73 -24.27
C ILE A 415 -11.09 -15.50 -25.16
N ASP A 416 -10.13 -15.53 -26.09
CA ASP A 416 -9.91 -14.48 -27.06
C ASP A 416 -11.19 -14.26 -27.92
N GLY A 417 -11.83 -15.33 -28.35
CA GLY A 417 -13.09 -15.26 -29.09
C GLY A 417 -14.22 -14.62 -28.30
N ILE A 418 -14.34 -14.91 -27.00
CA ILE A 418 -15.35 -14.25 -26.14
C ILE A 418 -15.07 -12.74 -26.05
N ILE A 419 -13.83 -12.32 -25.78
CA ILE A 419 -13.48 -10.90 -25.64
C ILE A 419 -13.65 -10.17 -26.97
N TYR A 420 -13.27 -10.79 -28.08
CA TYR A 420 -13.48 -10.23 -29.42
C TYR A 420 -14.97 -9.96 -29.67
N ASN A 421 -15.85 -10.95 -29.43
CA ASN A 421 -17.31 -10.81 -29.62
C ASN A 421 -17.90 -9.73 -28.68
N LEU A 422 -17.39 -9.56 -27.45
CA LEU A 422 -17.81 -8.49 -26.55
C LEU A 422 -17.40 -7.10 -27.07
N ASN A 423 -16.38 -7.02 -27.92
CA ASN A 423 -15.89 -5.77 -28.51
C ASN A 423 -16.59 -5.41 -29.86
N GLU A 424 -17.48 -6.25 -30.41
CA GLU A 424 -18.18 -5.94 -31.65
C GLU A 424 -18.91 -4.59 -31.60
N ASP A 425 -19.41 -4.17 -30.42
CA ASP A 425 -19.91 -2.83 -30.16
C ASP A 425 -18.87 -2.04 -29.35
N LEU A 426 -17.94 -1.38 -30.06
CA LEU A 426 -16.77 -0.68 -29.46
C LEU A 426 -17.17 0.33 -28.36
N SER A 427 -18.19 1.13 -28.57
CA SER A 427 -18.62 2.15 -27.61
C SER A 427 -19.05 1.56 -26.27
N ASN A 428 -19.58 0.36 -26.29
CA ASN A 428 -20.05 -0.35 -25.13
C ASN A 428 -18.94 -1.09 -24.41
N PHE A 429 -17.97 -1.64 -25.14
CA PHE A 429 -16.88 -2.39 -24.54
C PHE A 429 -16.04 -1.51 -23.60
N TRP A 430 -15.50 -0.41 -24.08
CA TRP A 430 -14.59 0.46 -23.32
C TRP A 430 -15.27 1.25 -22.19
N VAL A 431 -16.46 1.80 -22.45
CA VAL A 431 -17.16 2.67 -21.52
C VAL A 431 -18.06 1.87 -20.56
N TYR A 432 -18.91 1.01 -21.09
CA TYR A 432 -19.91 0.32 -20.28
C TYR A 432 -19.34 -0.88 -19.51
N ASN A 433 -18.30 -1.51 -20.02
CA ASN A 433 -17.63 -2.62 -19.38
C ASN A 433 -16.34 -2.17 -18.65
N SER A 434 -16.15 -0.87 -18.46
CA SER A 434 -14.93 -0.29 -17.90
C SER A 434 -14.50 -0.96 -16.59
N SER A 435 -15.42 -1.24 -15.66
CA SER A 435 -15.12 -1.90 -14.38
C SER A 435 -14.58 -3.32 -14.53
N PHE A 436 -14.71 -3.93 -15.71
CA PHE A 436 -14.29 -5.31 -16.00
C PHE A 436 -13.07 -5.37 -16.91
N LEU A 437 -12.61 -4.26 -17.50
CA LEU A 437 -11.45 -4.21 -18.41
C LEU A 437 -10.21 -4.87 -17.82
N LYS A 438 -9.96 -4.67 -16.55
CA LYS A 438 -8.83 -5.28 -15.84
C LYS A 438 -8.86 -6.82 -15.80
N PHE A 439 -10.04 -7.42 -15.88
CA PHE A 439 -10.19 -8.88 -15.98
C PHE A 439 -10.03 -9.35 -17.41
N PHE A 440 -10.58 -8.61 -18.37
CA PHE A 440 -10.44 -8.92 -19.79
C PHE A 440 -8.99 -8.78 -20.26
N ALA A 441 -8.30 -7.72 -19.84
CA ALA A 441 -6.88 -7.55 -20.09
C ALA A 441 -6.04 -8.71 -19.56
N GLU A 442 -6.27 -9.15 -18.33
CA GLU A 442 -5.52 -10.27 -17.73
C GLU A 442 -5.91 -11.63 -18.37
N ALA A 443 -7.15 -11.81 -18.80
CA ALA A 443 -7.61 -13.04 -19.45
C ALA A 443 -7.03 -13.20 -20.87
N SER A 444 -6.93 -12.09 -21.63
CA SER A 444 -6.42 -12.08 -23.01
C SER A 444 -5.55 -10.84 -23.28
N PRO A 445 -4.31 -10.81 -22.80
CA PRO A 445 -3.48 -9.60 -22.83
C PRO A 445 -3.13 -9.14 -24.24
N GLN A 446 -2.73 -10.07 -25.10
CA GLN A 446 -2.31 -9.75 -26.48
C GLN A 446 -3.46 -9.20 -27.33
N LEU A 447 -4.63 -9.85 -27.26
CA LEU A 447 -5.82 -9.37 -27.97
C LEU A 447 -6.28 -8.03 -27.41
N PHE A 448 -6.29 -7.86 -26.07
CA PHE A 448 -6.70 -6.60 -25.43
C PHE A 448 -5.86 -5.42 -25.94
N ILE A 449 -4.53 -5.57 -26.00
CA ILE A 449 -3.62 -4.56 -26.56
C ILE A 449 -3.91 -4.30 -28.04
N THR A 450 -4.17 -5.33 -28.81
CA THR A 450 -4.49 -5.20 -30.24
C THR A 450 -5.78 -4.40 -30.46
N LEU A 451 -6.84 -4.74 -29.72
CA LEU A 451 -8.12 -4.02 -29.78
C LEU A 451 -7.99 -2.57 -29.32
N LEU A 452 -7.22 -2.32 -28.27
CA LEU A 452 -6.99 -0.97 -27.75
C LEU A 452 -6.22 -0.10 -28.75
N LYS A 453 -5.16 -0.63 -29.38
CA LYS A 453 -4.42 0.07 -30.43
C LYS A 453 -5.32 0.42 -31.62
N GLN A 454 -6.16 -0.54 -32.05
CA GLN A 454 -7.10 -0.30 -33.12
C GLN A 454 -8.09 0.82 -32.76
N THR A 455 -8.66 0.79 -31.56
CA THR A 455 -9.60 1.83 -31.11
C THR A 455 -8.94 3.20 -31.00
N LEU A 456 -7.68 3.27 -30.52
CA LEU A 456 -6.92 4.53 -30.45
C LEU A 456 -6.73 5.16 -31.84
N ILE A 457 -6.55 4.35 -32.88
CA ILE A 457 -6.37 4.83 -34.27
C ILE A 457 -7.70 5.23 -34.89
N GLU A 458 -8.73 4.38 -34.73
CA GLU A 458 -10.01 4.54 -35.48
C GLU A 458 -10.99 5.48 -34.75
N SER A 459 -11.07 5.44 -33.43
CA SER A 459 -12.11 6.11 -32.63
C SER A 459 -11.64 6.44 -31.22
N PRO A 460 -10.61 7.31 -31.00
CA PRO A 460 -10.03 7.60 -29.69
C PRO A 460 -11.06 8.18 -28.69
N ASP A 461 -12.09 8.86 -29.18
CA ASP A 461 -13.18 9.43 -28.34
C ASP A 461 -13.98 8.34 -27.61
N GLU A 462 -14.02 7.11 -28.11
CA GLU A 462 -14.71 5.99 -27.47
C GLU A 462 -14.03 5.53 -26.19
N ILE A 463 -12.73 5.75 -26.08
CA ILE A 463 -11.95 5.44 -24.87
C ILE A 463 -12.22 6.47 -23.77
N THR A 464 -12.30 7.76 -24.15
CA THR A 464 -12.49 8.86 -23.20
C THR A 464 -13.96 9.05 -22.82
N GLY A 465 -14.92 8.63 -23.62
CA GLY A 465 -16.35 8.87 -23.41
C GLY A 465 -16.73 10.36 -23.53
N SER A 466 -18.00 10.69 -23.32
CA SER A 466 -18.43 12.09 -23.33
C SER A 466 -17.83 12.83 -22.11
N THR A 467 -17.11 13.90 -22.36
CA THR A 467 -16.32 14.69 -21.39
C THR A 467 -17.14 15.33 -20.26
N HIS A 468 -18.47 15.21 -20.26
CA HIS A 468 -19.38 15.92 -19.37
C HIS A 468 -19.98 15.08 -18.22
N SER A 469 -19.61 13.79 -18.08
CA SER A 469 -20.18 12.95 -17.02
C SER A 469 -19.16 12.59 -15.93
N ARG A 470 -19.66 12.47 -14.67
CA ARG A 470 -18.87 11.92 -13.55
C ARG A 470 -18.35 10.49 -13.80
N CYS A 471 -18.98 9.77 -14.74
CA CYS A 471 -18.57 8.43 -15.16
C CYS A 471 -17.20 8.42 -15.88
N TYR A 472 -16.81 9.52 -16.53
CA TYR A 472 -15.55 9.68 -17.26
C TYR A 472 -14.31 9.36 -16.39
N ILE A 473 -14.25 9.87 -15.16
CA ILE A 473 -13.10 9.68 -14.27
C ILE A 473 -12.91 8.21 -13.88
N ASN A 474 -14.00 7.51 -13.58
CA ASN A 474 -13.93 6.10 -13.18
C ASN A 474 -13.56 5.18 -14.35
N ASN A 475 -14.02 5.50 -15.56
CA ASN A 475 -13.75 4.70 -16.76
C ASN A 475 -12.27 4.76 -17.14
N SER A 476 -11.67 5.94 -17.14
CA SER A 476 -10.25 6.14 -17.45
C SER A 476 -9.34 5.45 -16.45
N SER A 477 -9.63 5.52 -15.15
CA SER A 477 -8.87 4.81 -14.12
C SER A 477 -8.90 3.30 -14.29
N ASN A 478 -10.05 2.74 -14.66
CA ASN A 478 -10.18 1.30 -14.89
C ASN A 478 -9.34 0.80 -16.08
N LEU A 479 -9.24 1.58 -17.15
CA LEU A 479 -8.37 1.26 -18.28
C LEU A 479 -6.89 1.28 -17.88
N LEU A 480 -6.46 2.32 -17.15
CA LEU A 480 -5.07 2.40 -16.65
C LEU A 480 -4.74 1.22 -15.75
N TRP A 481 -5.64 0.84 -14.84
CA TRP A 481 -5.46 -0.35 -13.99
C TRP A 481 -5.41 -1.65 -14.80
N ALA A 482 -6.09 -1.71 -15.94
CA ALA A 482 -5.98 -2.85 -16.83
C ALA A 482 -4.59 -2.94 -17.48
N LEU A 483 -4.05 -1.80 -17.96
CA LEU A 483 -2.71 -1.73 -18.53
C LEU A 483 -1.61 -2.04 -17.48
N GLU A 484 -1.73 -1.50 -16.25
CA GLU A 484 -0.82 -1.79 -15.15
C GLU A 484 -0.72 -3.30 -14.87
N ARG A 485 -1.85 -4.03 -14.92
CA ARG A 485 -1.84 -5.49 -14.70
C ARG A 485 -1.05 -6.26 -15.73
N ILE A 486 -1.24 -5.94 -17.00
CA ILE A 486 -0.60 -6.69 -18.07
C ILE A 486 0.82 -6.21 -18.36
N SER A 487 1.28 -5.08 -17.77
CA SER A 487 2.66 -4.60 -17.83
C SER A 487 3.67 -5.51 -17.09
N PHE A 488 3.19 -6.47 -16.30
CA PHE A 488 4.02 -7.55 -15.75
C PHE A 488 4.60 -8.46 -16.83
N ASP A 489 3.97 -8.54 -18.02
CA ASP A 489 4.53 -9.23 -19.16
C ASP A 489 5.56 -8.34 -19.86
N SER A 490 6.83 -8.74 -19.79
CA SER A 490 7.93 -7.99 -20.41
C SER A 490 7.82 -7.92 -21.95
N ILE A 491 7.11 -8.86 -22.58
CA ILE A 491 6.88 -8.87 -24.04
C ILE A 491 5.91 -7.75 -24.43
N LEU A 492 4.91 -7.46 -23.59
CA LEU A 492 3.89 -6.45 -23.86
C LEU A 492 4.29 -5.06 -23.35
N PHE A 493 5.35 -4.95 -22.58
CA PHE A 493 5.74 -3.73 -21.87
C PHE A 493 5.92 -2.54 -22.82
N GLU A 494 6.65 -2.70 -23.90
CA GLU A 494 6.89 -1.64 -24.89
C GLU A 494 5.58 -1.16 -25.53
N ASP A 495 4.71 -2.08 -25.94
CA ASP A 495 3.39 -1.76 -26.50
C ASP A 495 2.53 -0.97 -25.51
N ILE A 496 2.54 -1.36 -24.23
CA ILE A 496 1.81 -0.67 -23.16
C ILE A 496 2.35 0.73 -22.93
N VAL A 497 3.66 0.89 -22.92
CA VAL A 497 4.30 2.20 -22.76
C VAL A 497 3.89 3.15 -23.87
N TRP A 498 3.95 2.70 -25.14
CA TRP A 498 3.52 3.53 -26.26
C TRP A 498 2.03 3.85 -26.25
N ILE A 499 1.18 2.91 -25.84
CA ILE A 499 -0.25 3.19 -25.63
C ILE A 499 -0.44 4.27 -24.55
N LEU A 500 0.30 4.22 -23.46
CA LEU A 500 0.22 5.23 -22.40
C LEU A 500 0.74 6.60 -22.86
N VAL A 501 1.75 6.64 -23.72
CA VAL A 501 2.21 7.88 -24.38
C VAL A 501 1.08 8.47 -25.22
N GLU A 502 0.43 7.67 -26.09
CA GLU A 502 -0.71 8.11 -26.88
C GLU A 502 -1.89 8.58 -26.01
N LEU A 503 -2.22 7.84 -24.96
CA LEU A 503 -3.25 8.24 -23.99
C LEU A 503 -2.93 9.55 -23.29
N SER A 504 -1.64 9.91 -23.14
CA SER A 504 -1.21 11.16 -22.49
C SER A 504 -1.56 12.40 -23.31
N HIS A 505 -1.78 12.26 -24.62
CA HIS A 505 -2.26 13.32 -25.51
C HIS A 505 -3.78 13.53 -25.48
N LEU A 506 -4.52 12.55 -24.96
CA LEU A 506 -5.96 12.69 -24.79
C LEU A 506 -6.29 13.57 -23.58
N PRO A 507 -7.50 14.17 -23.50
CA PRO A 507 -7.87 15.13 -22.46
C PRO A 507 -8.12 14.46 -21.09
N PHE A 508 -7.15 13.70 -20.57
CA PHE A 508 -7.20 13.20 -19.20
C PHE A 508 -7.01 14.33 -18.20
N ASN A 509 -7.78 14.32 -17.13
CA ASN A 509 -7.61 15.33 -16.08
C ASN A 509 -6.35 15.04 -15.25
N LYS A 510 -5.30 15.83 -15.45
CA LYS A 510 -4.00 15.68 -14.77
C LYS A 510 -4.07 15.80 -13.24
N ARG A 511 -5.17 16.31 -12.66
CA ARG A 511 -5.36 16.43 -11.19
C ARG A 511 -5.81 15.13 -10.53
N TYR A 512 -6.27 14.15 -11.29
CA TYR A 512 -6.71 12.85 -10.76
C TYR A 512 -5.61 11.81 -10.91
N ILE A 513 -5.56 10.89 -9.95
CA ILE A 513 -4.66 9.74 -9.92
C ILE A 513 -5.56 8.48 -9.89
N PRO A 514 -5.34 7.52 -10.80
CA PRO A 514 -4.28 7.45 -11.82
C PRO A 514 -4.55 8.34 -13.05
N ASN A 515 -3.49 8.76 -13.71
CA ASN A 515 -3.49 9.34 -15.06
C ASN A 515 -2.35 8.71 -15.87
N PRO A 516 -2.33 8.82 -17.22
CA PRO A 516 -1.35 8.11 -18.04
C PRO A 516 0.11 8.42 -17.69
N ILE A 517 0.44 9.68 -17.42
CA ILE A 517 1.82 10.10 -17.06
C ILE A 517 2.25 9.49 -15.73
N ASN A 518 1.36 9.50 -14.71
CA ASN A 518 1.67 8.88 -13.42
C ASN A 518 1.80 7.37 -13.54
N THR A 519 0.97 6.71 -14.35
CA THR A 519 1.10 5.28 -14.63
C THR A 519 2.44 4.97 -15.31
N LEU A 520 2.86 5.77 -16.31
CA LEU A 520 4.18 5.65 -16.92
C LEU A 520 5.29 5.79 -15.87
N LYS A 521 5.23 6.84 -15.04
CA LYS A 521 6.20 7.01 -13.95
C LYS A 521 6.29 5.75 -13.07
N GLU A 522 5.15 5.20 -12.63
CA GLU A 522 5.13 4.01 -11.78
C GLU A 522 5.76 2.77 -12.46
N LEU A 523 5.65 2.63 -13.77
CA LEU A 523 6.28 1.54 -14.52
C LEU A 523 7.81 1.69 -14.65
N PHE A 524 8.31 2.92 -14.61
CA PHE A 524 9.74 3.22 -14.72
C PHE A 524 10.47 3.33 -13.37
N ILE A 525 9.75 3.39 -12.24
CA ILE A 525 10.35 3.42 -10.90
C ILE A 525 11.17 2.15 -10.63
N PRO A 526 12.46 2.24 -10.20
CA PRO A 526 13.29 1.07 -9.96
C PRO A 526 13.11 0.44 -8.57
N TRP A 527 12.88 1.22 -7.49
CA TRP A 527 12.80 0.70 -6.12
C TRP A 527 11.49 -0.02 -5.78
N LYS A 528 10.44 0.17 -6.57
CA LYS A 528 9.22 -0.60 -6.51
C LYS A 528 9.03 -1.32 -7.83
N VAL A 529 9.22 -2.63 -7.80
CA VAL A 529 9.14 -3.43 -9.02
C VAL A 529 7.67 -3.63 -9.41
N ASN A 530 7.21 -2.91 -10.43
CA ASN A 530 5.85 -2.96 -10.96
C ASN A 530 5.77 -3.73 -12.31
N THR A 531 6.87 -4.28 -12.79
CA THR A 531 6.97 -5.04 -14.04
C THR A 531 8.17 -5.98 -13.99
N ASN A 532 8.14 -7.07 -14.76
CA ASN A 532 9.28 -7.98 -14.94
C ASN A 532 10.28 -7.49 -16.00
N THR A 533 10.07 -6.31 -16.57
CA THR A 533 10.96 -5.76 -17.61
C THR A 533 12.30 -5.32 -17.02
N PRO A 534 13.45 -5.77 -17.56
CA PRO A 534 14.77 -5.38 -17.10
C PRO A 534 14.98 -3.85 -17.15
N LEU A 535 15.82 -3.33 -16.24
CA LEU A 535 16.05 -1.89 -16.11
C LEU A 535 16.73 -1.28 -17.35
N ASP A 536 17.69 -1.97 -17.96
CA ASP A 536 18.37 -1.56 -19.19
C ASP A 536 17.39 -1.38 -20.36
N TYR A 537 16.41 -2.29 -20.47
CA TYR A 537 15.38 -2.17 -21.50
C TYR A 537 14.44 -1.00 -21.24
N ARG A 538 14.12 -0.69 -19.96
CA ARG A 538 13.34 0.51 -19.61
C ARG A 538 14.08 1.78 -19.99
N ILE A 539 15.39 1.86 -19.74
CA ILE A 539 16.24 3.01 -20.16
C ILE A 539 16.19 3.18 -21.67
N LYS A 540 16.30 2.08 -22.44
CA LYS A 540 16.20 2.12 -23.90
C LYS A 540 14.86 2.71 -24.34
N ILE A 541 13.74 2.21 -23.82
CA ILE A 541 12.40 2.70 -24.18
C ILE A 541 12.24 4.18 -23.79
N LEU A 542 12.73 4.60 -22.61
CA LEU A 542 12.67 6.00 -22.19
C LEU A 542 13.45 6.90 -23.14
N LYS A 543 14.60 6.44 -23.63
CA LYS A 543 15.37 7.15 -24.65
C LYS A 543 14.63 7.25 -25.99
N ASP A 544 13.93 6.20 -26.40
CA ASP A 544 13.12 6.21 -27.61
C ASP A 544 11.96 7.21 -27.45
N ILE A 545 11.27 7.25 -26.29
CA ILE A 545 10.24 8.27 -26.00
C ILE A 545 10.84 9.69 -26.04
N LEU A 546 12.01 9.93 -25.43
CA LEU A 546 12.68 11.24 -25.47
C LEU A 546 13.03 11.69 -26.89
N THR A 547 13.21 10.74 -27.82
CA THR A 547 13.52 11.00 -29.22
C THR A 547 12.28 11.28 -30.04
N ASP A 548 11.21 10.48 -29.86
CA ASP A 548 10.00 10.51 -30.69
C ASP A 548 8.94 11.48 -30.13
N ASP A 549 8.81 11.54 -28.80
CA ASP A 549 7.93 12.47 -28.08
C ASP A 549 8.67 13.11 -26.91
N PHE A 550 9.47 14.09 -27.24
CA PHE A 550 10.32 14.78 -26.26
C PHE A 550 9.53 15.32 -25.05
N GLY A 551 8.31 15.86 -25.27
CA GLY A 551 7.51 16.47 -24.21
C GLY A 551 7.16 15.48 -23.11
N ILE A 552 6.58 14.34 -23.50
CA ILE A 552 6.23 13.26 -22.58
C ILE A 552 7.48 12.61 -21.97
N GLY A 553 8.52 12.33 -22.77
CA GLY A 553 9.76 11.74 -22.29
C GLY A 553 10.46 12.60 -21.24
N TRP A 554 10.50 13.92 -21.45
CA TRP A 554 11.07 14.86 -20.49
C TRP A 554 10.23 14.97 -19.21
N GLU A 555 8.90 14.98 -19.31
CA GLU A 555 8.01 14.98 -18.14
C GLU A 555 8.24 13.73 -17.30
N ILE A 556 8.29 12.53 -17.91
CA ILE A 556 8.58 11.28 -17.20
C ILE A 556 9.95 11.32 -16.51
N LEU A 557 11.01 11.70 -17.25
CA LEU A 557 12.38 11.74 -16.75
C LEU A 557 12.50 12.69 -15.54
N THR A 558 11.90 13.87 -15.63
CA THR A 558 11.89 14.84 -14.53
C THR A 558 11.08 14.38 -13.32
N LEU A 559 9.98 13.66 -13.52
CA LEU A 559 9.20 13.06 -12.45
C LEU A 559 10.00 11.96 -11.73
N LEU A 560 10.74 11.12 -12.45
CA LEU A 560 11.59 10.06 -11.87
C LEU A 560 12.72 10.64 -11.01
N LEU A 561 13.30 11.76 -11.41
CA LEU A 561 14.41 12.43 -10.72
C LEU A 561 13.95 13.50 -9.72
N SER A 562 12.64 13.76 -9.57
CA SER A 562 12.10 14.76 -8.64
C SER A 562 11.94 14.22 -7.21
N ARG A 563 11.71 15.13 -6.22
CA ARG A 563 11.36 14.74 -4.83
C ARG A 563 10.10 13.87 -4.73
N GLY A 564 9.17 14.05 -5.66
CA GLY A 564 7.95 13.25 -5.72
C GLY A 564 8.20 11.80 -6.13
N ALA A 565 9.40 11.44 -6.58
CA ALA A 565 9.77 10.07 -6.91
C ALA A 565 9.84 9.16 -5.67
N GLU A 566 10.09 9.70 -4.47
CA GLU A 566 10.08 8.94 -3.21
C GLU A 566 8.70 8.37 -2.87
N PHE A 567 7.62 8.90 -3.46
CA PHE A 567 6.26 8.42 -3.28
C PHE A 567 5.81 7.66 -4.52
N SER A 568 5.43 6.40 -4.32
CA SER A 568 4.83 5.54 -5.32
C SER A 568 3.38 5.23 -4.95
N PHE A 569 2.52 5.21 -5.95
CA PHE A 569 1.15 4.78 -5.79
C PHE A 569 1.05 3.27 -5.96
N GLN A 570 0.05 2.66 -5.30
CA GLN A 570 -0.20 1.24 -5.50
C GLN A 570 -0.74 1.00 -6.91
N THR A 571 0.01 0.27 -7.72
CA THR A 571 -0.41 -0.18 -9.04
C THR A 571 -1.38 -1.36 -8.94
N SER A 572 -2.15 -1.60 -9.99
CA SER A 572 -3.06 -2.73 -10.06
C SER A 572 -2.29 -4.02 -10.31
N GLU A 573 -2.34 -4.98 -9.38
CA GLU A 573 -1.65 -6.27 -9.49
C GLU A 573 -2.49 -7.30 -10.25
N CYS A 574 -1.80 -8.26 -10.90
CA CYS A 574 -2.43 -9.42 -11.53
C CYS A 574 -3.11 -10.31 -10.50
N TYR A 575 -4.21 -10.97 -10.88
CA TYR A 575 -4.85 -11.96 -10.03
C TYR A 575 -4.14 -13.32 -10.10
N TRP A 576 -3.84 -13.81 -11.30
CA TRP A 576 -3.33 -15.17 -11.49
C TRP A 576 -2.32 -15.33 -12.63
N ARG A 577 -2.29 -14.43 -13.65
CA ARG A 577 -1.48 -14.66 -14.86
C ARG A 577 0.02 -14.49 -14.62
N TYR A 578 0.41 -13.41 -13.96
CA TYR A 578 1.83 -13.05 -13.82
C TYR A 578 2.24 -13.02 -12.36
N THR A 579 3.46 -13.45 -12.13
CA THR A 579 4.16 -13.30 -10.84
C THR A 579 5.38 -12.42 -11.06
N LEU A 580 5.75 -11.65 -10.05
CA LEU A 580 6.95 -10.85 -10.08
C LEU A 580 8.17 -11.76 -9.87
N ASN A 581 9.07 -11.80 -10.85
CA ASN A 581 10.28 -12.61 -10.80
C ASN A 581 11.56 -11.76 -10.78
N LEU A 582 11.48 -10.46 -11.09
CA LEU A 582 12.61 -9.55 -11.10
C LEU A 582 13.04 -9.23 -9.66
N LYS A 583 14.28 -9.55 -9.32
CA LYS A 583 14.93 -9.18 -8.07
C LYS A 583 15.98 -8.14 -8.40
N LEU A 584 15.87 -6.97 -7.81
CA LEU A 584 16.79 -5.85 -7.99
C LEU A 584 17.63 -5.69 -6.73
N THR A 585 18.92 -5.41 -6.92
CA THR A 585 19.84 -5.02 -5.86
C THR A 585 19.95 -3.50 -5.78
N ASP A 586 20.49 -2.98 -4.68
CA ASP A 586 20.78 -1.55 -4.56
C ASP A 586 21.79 -1.08 -5.62
N GLU A 587 22.68 -1.96 -6.08
CA GLU A 587 23.64 -1.70 -7.16
C GLU A 587 22.93 -1.52 -8.51
N ASP A 588 21.96 -2.39 -8.84
CA ASP A 588 21.15 -2.25 -10.06
C ASP A 588 20.35 -0.92 -10.08
N ILE A 589 19.81 -0.53 -8.91
CA ILE A 589 19.04 0.71 -8.76
C ILE A 589 19.97 1.94 -8.93
N ASN A 590 21.17 1.90 -8.37
CA ASN A 590 22.14 2.99 -8.51
C ASN A 590 22.61 3.14 -9.97
N GLU A 591 22.94 2.05 -10.66
CA GLU A 591 23.30 2.06 -12.08
C GLU A 591 22.16 2.62 -12.96
N TYR A 592 20.92 2.22 -12.65
CA TYR A 592 19.74 2.75 -13.34
C TYR A 592 19.61 4.27 -13.15
N ASN A 593 19.80 4.77 -11.93
CA ASN A 593 19.75 6.21 -11.64
C ASN A 593 20.87 6.98 -12.36
N GLU A 594 22.07 6.41 -12.49
CA GLU A 594 23.15 6.99 -13.27
C GLU A 594 22.78 7.11 -14.75
N HIS A 595 22.14 6.09 -15.33
CA HIS A 595 21.67 6.16 -16.70
C HIS A 595 20.55 7.21 -16.90
N LEU A 596 19.64 7.39 -15.91
CA LEU A 596 18.65 8.47 -15.95
C LEU A 596 19.31 9.85 -15.92
N GLU A 597 20.37 10.02 -15.13
CA GLU A 597 21.16 11.27 -15.11
C GLU A 597 21.86 11.51 -16.46
N ASP A 598 22.39 10.47 -17.10
CA ASP A 598 22.99 10.58 -18.43
C ASP A 598 21.97 11.04 -19.46
N LEU A 599 20.76 10.45 -19.47
CA LEU A 599 19.68 10.89 -20.34
C LEU A 599 19.28 12.36 -20.06
N LEU A 600 19.20 12.76 -18.77
CA LEU A 600 18.87 14.12 -18.39
C LEU A 600 19.88 15.13 -18.99
N LEU A 601 21.17 14.84 -18.89
CA LEU A 601 22.23 15.70 -19.41
C LEU A 601 22.33 15.68 -20.95
N ASP A 602 22.11 14.54 -21.59
CA ASP A 602 22.14 14.39 -23.04
C ASP A 602 20.99 15.11 -23.73
N PHE A 603 19.80 15.09 -23.15
CA PHE A 603 18.59 15.69 -23.70
C PHE A 603 18.31 17.12 -23.20
N ALA A 604 19.15 17.67 -22.29
CA ALA A 604 19.01 19.04 -21.80
C ALA A 604 19.19 20.09 -22.94
N GLY A 605 20.15 19.84 -23.85
CA GLY A 605 20.47 20.79 -24.92
C GLY A 605 20.88 22.16 -24.39
N ASN A 606 20.48 23.20 -25.09
CA ASN A 606 20.76 24.61 -24.72
C ASN A 606 19.59 25.29 -24.02
N ASN A 607 18.55 24.55 -23.64
CA ASN A 607 17.32 25.10 -23.08
C ASN A 607 17.51 25.47 -21.61
N SER A 608 17.27 26.71 -21.27
CA SER A 608 17.52 27.29 -19.95
C SER A 608 16.56 26.74 -18.88
N ASP A 609 15.31 26.49 -19.20
CA ASP A 609 14.36 25.91 -18.24
C ASP A 609 14.76 24.48 -17.83
N ARG A 610 15.26 23.67 -18.77
CA ARG A 610 15.78 22.35 -18.49
C ARG A 610 16.99 22.40 -17.56
N TRP A 611 17.90 23.34 -17.79
CA TRP A 611 19.05 23.56 -16.91
C TRP A 611 18.63 24.08 -15.54
N CYS A 612 17.56 24.86 -15.43
CA CYS A 612 16.99 25.25 -14.15
C CYS A 612 16.50 24.04 -13.35
N PHE A 613 15.87 23.05 -14.01
CA PHE A 613 15.52 21.79 -13.38
C PHE A 613 16.76 20.98 -12.96
N ILE A 614 17.77 20.87 -13.83
CA ILE A 614 19.02 20.16 -13.54
C ILE A 614 19.74 20.78 -12.33
N PHE A 615 19.76 22.10 -12.21
CA PHE A 615 20.33 22.79 -11.07
C PHE A 615 19.49 22.62 -9.78
N GLU A 616 18.18 22.44 -9.88
CA GLU A 616 17.37 22.04 -8.72
C GLU A 616 17.70 20.61 -8.27
N TYR A 617 17.91 19.71 -9.23
CA TYR A 617 18.35 18.34 -8.99
C TYR A 617 19.78 18.29 -8.39
N TYR A 618 20.71 19.14 -8.87
CA TYR A 618 22.07 19.30 -8.38
C TYR A 618 22.17 19.45 -6.85
N LYS A 619 21.24 20.15 -6.22
CA LYS A 619 21.23 20.36 -4.75
C LYS A 619 21.24 19.06 -3.93
N ARG A 620 20.77 17.94 -4.53
CA ARG A 620 20.58 16.65 -3.87
C ARG A 620 21.49 15.56 -4.41
N SER A 621 22.12 15.81 -5.51
CA SER A 621 22.93 14.82 -6.23
C SER A 621 24.20 14.46 -5.47
N SER A 622 24.76 13.28 -5.77
CA SER A 622 26.06 12.85 -5.28
C SER A 622 27.17 13.81 -5.74
N LYS A 623 28.35 13.69 -5.16
CA LYS A 623 29.49 14.50 -5.58
C LYS A 623 29.84 14.21 -7.03
N GLU A 624 29.87 12.95 -7.42
CA GLU A 624 30.15 12.50 -8.79
C GLU A 624 29.14 13.10 -9.80
N SER A 625 27.84 13.02 -9.48
CA SER A 625 26.76 13.60 -10.28
C SER A 625 26.91 15.12 -10.41
N LYS A 626 27.26 15.81 -9.32
CA LYS A 626 27.53 17.27 -9.33
C LYS A 626 28.66 17.64 -10.26
N ASP A 627 29.79 16.94 -10.19
CA ASP A 627 30.95 17.18 -11.06
C ASP A 627 30.60 16.94 -12.54
N LYS A 628 29.78 15.91 -12.81
CA LYS A 628 29.28 15.60 -14.17
C LYS A 628 28.36 16.69 -14.70
N ILE A 629 27.42 17.19 -13.90
CA ILE A 629 26.53 18.29 -14.25
C ILE A 629 27.31 19.56 -14.57
N LEU A 630 28.25 19.93 -13.70
CA LEU A 630 29.07 21.12 -13.90
C LEU A 630 29.94 21.01 -15.16
N THR A 631 30.54 19.83 -15.41
CA THR A 631 31.35 19.58 -16.61
C THR A 631 30.50 19.75 -17.87
N ARG A 632 29.31 19.17 -17.90
CA ARG A 632 28.41 19.25 -19.06
C ARG A 632 27.90 20.68 -19.27
N PHE A 633 27.53 21.36 -18.19
CA PHE A 633 27.06 22.74 -18.23
C PHE A 633 28.12 23.69 -18.80
N ASN A 634 29.39 23.54 -18.39
CA ASN A 634 30.49 24.36 -18.89
C ASN A 634 30.72 24.26 -20.42
N LEU A 635 30.29 23.15 -21.04
CA LEU A 635 30.39 22.99 -22.50
C LEU A 635 29.29 23.76 -23.25
N ILE A 636 28.17 24.07 -22.61
CA ILE A 636 26.99 24.65 -23.28
C ILE A 636 26.62 26.06 -22.80
N LYS A 637 27.13 26.53 -21.66
CA LYS A 637 26.76 27.79 -20.99
C LYS A 637 26.78 29.03 -21.90
N ASP A 638 27.70 29.05 -22.90
CA ASP A 638 27.78 30.16 -23.83
C ASP A 638 26.69 30.17 -24.89
N ASN A 639 26.07 29.01 -25.14
CA ASN A 639 25.04 28.79 -26.15
C ASN A 639 23.60 28.67 -25.59
N LEU A 640 23.40 29.02 -24.31
CA LEU A 640 22.06 29.00 -23.71
C LEU A 640 21.10 29.95 -24.42
N ASP A 641 19.84 29.53 -24.57
CA ASP A 641 18.75 30.33 -25.15
C ASP A 641 18.38 31.55 -24.29
N ASP A 642 18.45 31.40 -22.94
CA ASP A 642 18.23 32.50 -21.97
C ASP A 642 19.16 32.35 -20.76
N LYS A 643 20.30 33.03 -20.82
CA LYS A 643 21.31 33.04 -19.73
C LYS A 643 20.79 33.66 -18.44
N ASN A 644 19.88 34.64 -18.53
CA ASN A 644 19.34 35.32 -17.36
C ASN A 644 18.47 34.38 -16.49
N THR A 645 17.66 33.54 -17.11
CA THR A 645 16.88 32.53 -16.41
C THR A 645 17.76 31.57 -15.60
N VAL A 646 18.87 31.08 -16.18
CA VAL A 646 19.81 30.20 -15.46
C VAL A 646 20.59 30.99 -14.39
N TRP A 647 21.00 32.21 -14.65
CA TRP A 647 21.65 33.07 -13.66
C TRP A 647 20.77 33.28 -12.41
N ASN A 648 19.50 33.58 -12.61
CA ASN A 648 18.52 33.70 -11.53
C ASN A 648 18.36 32.36 -10.73
N LYS A 649 18.40 31.22 -11.40
CA LYS A 649 18.37 29.92 -10.74
C LYS A 649 19.62 29.66 -9.87
N LEU A 650 20.80 30.02 -10.39
CA LEU A 650 22.07 29.92 -9.63
C LEU A 650 22.03 30.79 -8.37
N ARG A 651 21.48 32.03 -8.46
CA ARG A 651 21.25 32.90 -7.31
C ARG A 651 20.44 32.18 -6.22
N ASP A 652 19.30 31.55 -6.61
CA ASP A 652 18.45 30.82 -5.65
C ASP A 652 19.18 29.66 -5.00
N ILE A 653 20.05 28.98 -5.75
CA ILE A 653 20.85 27.85 -5.25
C ILE A 653 21.91 28.36 -4.26
N LEU A 654 22.59 29.45 -4.56
CA LEU A 654 23.55 30.07 -3.63
C LEU A 654 22.87 30.44 -2.32
N GLY A 655 21.72 31.11 -2.39
CA GLY A 655 20.94 31.42 -1.20
C GLY A 655 20.49 30.17 -0.43
N TRP A 656 20.14 29.07 -1.12
CA TRP A 656 19.77 27.80 -0.47
C TRP A 656 20.97 27.17 0.27
N TYR A 657 22.18 27.22 -0.31
CA TYR A 657 23.40 26.75 0.35
C TYR A 657 23.74 27.64 1.56
N SER A 658 23.60 28.96 1.39
CA SER A 658 23.85 29.94 2.46
C SER A 658 22.94 29.73 3.68
N ASP A 659 21.67 29.49 3.46
CA ASP A 659 20.68 29.21 4.54
C ASP A 659 21.00 27.94 5.33
N ARG A 660 21.58 26.92 4.69
CA ARG A 660 21.69 25.57 5.28
C ARG A 660 23.11 25.16 5.66
N PHE A 661 24.13 25.67 4.98
CA PHE A 661 25.47 25.12 5.04
C PHE A 661 26.57 26.16 5.25
N LYS A 662 26.24 27.41 5.59
CA LYS A 662 27.17 28.54 5.73
C LYS A 662 28.42 28.22 6.58
N ASP A 663 28.28 27.40 7.61
CA ASP A 663 29.36 27.07 8.56
C ASP A 663 29.98 25.67 8.30
N LYS A 664 29.52 24.93 7.28
CA LYS A 664 30.00 23.57 6.98
C LYS A 664 31.11 23.58 5.94
N LYS A 665 32.31 23.22 6.36
CA LYS A 665 33.52 23.18 5.48
C LYS A 665 33.36 22.22 4.28
N ASP A 666 32.56 21.21 4.40
CA ASP A 666 32.41 20.13 3.40
C ASP A 666 31.75 20.62 2.10
N PHE A 667 30.98 21.71 2.13
CA PHE A 667 30.26 22.27 0.96
C PHE A 667 30.97 23.46 0.29
N ARG A 668 32.15 23.87 0.75
CA ARG A 668 32.85 25.03 0.22
C ARG A 668 33.18 24.96 -1.29
N ASN A 669 33.63 23.81 -1.76
CA ASN A 669 33.97 23.62 -3.17
C ASN A 669 32.71 23.68 -4.05
N GLU A 670 31.58 23.15 -3.62
CA GLU A 670 30.30 23.21 -4.32
C GLU A 670 29.78 24.65 -4.41
N ILE A 671 29.82 25.37 -3.29
CA ILE A 671 29.42 26.78 -3.23
C ILE A 671 30.28 27.60 -4.17
N HIS A 672 31.61 27.43 -4.12
CA HIS A 672 32.55 28.17 -4.98
C HIS A 672 32.33 27.89 -6.47
N ALA A 673 32.00 26.62 -6.83
CA ALA A 673 31.70 26.27 -8.23
C ALA A 673 30.44 27.01 -8.74
N ILE A 674 29.38 27.08 -7.90
CA ILE A 674 28.14 27.78 -8.26
C ILE A 674 28.38 29.32 -8.26
N GLU A 675 29.15 29.87 -7.29
CA GLU A 675 29.56 31.29 -7.29
C GLU A 675 30.30 31.67 -8.58
N SER A 676 31.27 30.86 -9.01
CA SER A 676 31.98 31.10 -10.26
C SER A 676 31.03 31.16 -11.46
N LEU A 677 30.10 30.22 -11.59
CA LEU A 677 29.10 30.23 -12.67
C LEU A 677 28.13 31.41 -12.57
N PHE A 678 27.75 31.80 -11.37
CA PHE A 678 26.89 32.96 -11.13
C PHE A 678 27.57 34.26 -11.57
N ASP A 679 28.88 34.43 -11.29
CA ASP A 679 29.67 35.59 -11.70
C ASP A 679 29.90 35.60 -13.23
N GLU A 680 30.16 34.42 -13.82
CA GLU A 680 30.39 34.29 -15.25
C GLU A 680 29.15 34.59 -16.11
N LEU A 681 27.95 34.15 -15.63
CA LEU A 681 26.70 34.34 -16.35
C LEU A 681 25.97 35.64 -16.01
N LYS A 682 26.61 36.52 -15.20
CA LYS A 682 25.98 37.76 -14.78
C LYS A 682 25.54 38.59 -16.00
N PRO A 683 24.28 39.03 -16.09
CA PRO A 683 23.77 39.85 -17.18
C PRO A 683 24.54 41.15 -17.34
N SER A 684 24.73 41.62 -18.60
CA SER A 684 25.38 42.92 -18.90
C SER A 684 24.47 44.10 -18.54
N GLU A 685 23.17 43.94 -18.78
CA GLU A 685 22.18 44.98 -18.53
C GLU A 685 21.83 45.12 -17.05
N PHE A 686 21.90 46.35 -16.52
CA PHE A 686 21.65 46.60 -15.10
C PHE A 686 20.23 46.21 -14.67
N ILE A 687 19.25 46.43 -15.54
CA ILE A 687 17.86 46.07 -15.34
C ILE A 687 17.69 44.56 -15.08
N GLU A 688 18.35 43.73 -15.87
CA GLU A 688 18.32 42.26 -15.71
C GLU A 688 18.98 41.82 -14.40
N GLN A 689 20.04 42.51 -13.98
CA GLN A 689 20.72 42.23 -12.71
C GLN A 689 19.84 42.47 -11.47
N ILE A 690 18.85 43.36 -11.55
CA ILE A 690 18.01 43.80 -10.41
C ILE A 690 16.56 43.27 -10.46
N SER A 691 16.09 42.81 -11.61
CA SER A 691 14.68 42.43 -11.84
C SER A 691 14.19 41.38 -10.84
N TRP A 692 15.01 40.38 -10.53
CA TRP A 692 14.67 39.33 -9.57
C TRP A 692 14.23 39.83 -8.19
N ALA A 693 14.73 40.97 -7.76
CA ALA A 693 14.38 41.56 -6.46
C ALA A 693 12.91 41.98 -6.37
N PHE A 694 12.25 42.11 -7.53
CA PHE A 694 10.84 42.55 -7.65
C PHE A 694 9.94 41.46 -8.27
N ASP A 695 10.42 40.22 -8.40
CA ASP A 695 9.63 39.10 -8.92
C ASP A 695 8.73 38.43 -7.86
N SER A 696 8.97 38.67 -6.59
CA SER A 696 8.15 38.21 -5.46
C SER A 696 8.37 39.06 -4.21
N GLY A 697 7.44 39.02 -3.25
CA GLY A 697 7.60 39.77 -1.99
C GLY A 697 8.89 39.40 -1.24
N PHE A 698 9.31 38.13 -1.29
CA PHE A 698 10.46 37.60 -0.57
C PHE A 698 11.35 36.69 -1.44
N PRO A 699 12.01 37.23 -2.49
CA PRO A 699 12.95 36.46 -3.29
C PRO A 699 14.18 36.10 -2.47
N ARG A 700 14.76 34.93 -2.72
CA ARG A 700 16.01 34.54 -2.05
C ARG A 700 17.20 35.33 -2.61
N THR A 701 17.97 35.92 -1.70
CA THR A 701 19.24 36.55 -2.07
C THR A 701 20.37 35.51 -2.14
N PRO A 702 21.52 35.77 -2.75
CA PRO A 702 22.67 34.85 -2.73
C PRO A 702 23.13 34.49 -1.31
N GLU A 703 22.93 35.38 -0.34
CA GLU A 703 23.30 35.14 1.06
C GLU A 703 22.26 34.40 1.89
N GLY A 704 21.07 34.16 1.35
CA GLY A 704 19.99 33.43 2.03
C GLY A 704 18.64 34.15 2.03
N LEU A 705 17.61 33.51 2.63
CA LEU A 705 16.22 34.00 2.60
C LEU A 705 15.92 35.09 3.66
N TYR A 706 16.52 35.03 4.84
CA TYR A 706 16.18 35.86 6.00
C TYR A 706 17.39 36.28 6.81
N ILE A 707 18.43 36.73 6.16
CA ILE A 707 19.54 37.38 6.87
C ILE A 707 19.05 38.77 7.28
N ASP A 708 19.10 39.07 8.56
CA ASP A 708 18.72 40.36 9.16
C ASP A 708 17.22 40.75 9.00
N GLY A 709 16.31 39.79 9.01
CA GLY A 709 14.85 40.05 8.93
C GLY A 709 14.38 40.72 7.64
N GLY A 710 15.13 40.54 6.53
CA GLY A 710 14.83 41.12 5.22
C GLY A 710 15.42 42.53 4.99
N ALA A 711 16.14 43.07 5.95
CA ALA A 711 16.74 44.42 5.82
C ALA A 711 17.67 44.56 4.61
N LYS A 712 18.42 43.50 4.27
CA LYS A 712 19.30 43.49 3.12
C LYS A 712 18.54 43.53 1.78
N LEU A 713 17.42 42.84 1.68
CA LEU A 713 16.57 42.88 0.49
C LEU A 713 15.99 44.27 0.30
N GLU A 714 15.58 44.92 1.39
CA GLU A 714 15.12 46.33 1.35
C GLU A 714 16.21 47.27 0.90
N GLU A 715 17.45 47.09 1.37
CA GLU A 715 18.61 47.87 0.93
C GLU A 715 18.89 47.65 -0.57
N ILE A 716 18.84 46.39 -1.04
CA ILE A 716 19.05 46.09 -2.46
C ILE A 716 17.99 46.78 -3.31
N ARG A 717 16.72 46.66 -2.96
CA ARG A 717 15.60 47.28 -3.69
C ARG A 717 15.73 48.82 -3.74
N ASN A 718 15.98 49.44 -2.59
CA ASN A 718 16.18 50.89 -2.49
C ASN A 718 17.37 51.38 -3.32
N SER A 719 18.51 50.71 -3.19
CA SER A 719 19.72 51.08 -3.96
C SER A 719 19.54 50.86 -5.46
N SER A 720 18.89 49.75 -5.84
CA SER A 720 18.63 49.42 -7.25
C SER A 720 17.73 50.45 -7.92
N ILE A 721 16.63 50.87 -7.30
CA ILE A 721 15.73 51.88 -7.88
C ILE A 721 16.42 53.24 -7.98
N LYS A 722 17.18 53.65 -6.94
CA LYS A 722 17.93 54.90 -6.97
C LYS A 722 19.00 54.92 -8.08
N GLU A 723 19.74 53.83 -8.24
CA GLU A 723 20.75 53.71 -9.26
C GLU A 723 20.18 53.67 -10.67
N LEU A 724 19.09 52.87 -10.85
CA LEU A 724 18.36 52.77 -12.12
C LEU A 724 17.82 54.16 -12.54
N PHE A 725 17.19 54.88 -11.63
CA PHE A 725 16.69 56.20 -11.89
C PHE A 725 17.83 57.20 -12.25
N LYS A 726 18.96 57.12 -11.52
CA LYS A 726 20.13 57.96 -11.82
C LYS A 726 20.72 57.69 -13.22
N LYS A 727 20.70 56.43 -13.69
CA LYS A 727 21.28 56.03 -14.98
C LYS A 727 20.33 56.29 -16.16
N GLN A 728 19.06 56.03 -16.02
CA GLN A 728 18.10 55.96 -17.14
C GLN A 728 16.81 56.77 -16.92
N GLY A 729 16.68 57.47 -15.75
CA GLY A 729 15.46 58.20 -15.45
C GLY A 729 14.23 57.33 -15.25
N PHE A 730 13.05 57.89 -15.47
CA PHE A 730 11.79 57.14 -15.35
C PHE A 730 11.63 56.06 -16.45
N GLU A 731 12.26 56.23 -17.63
CA GLU A 731 12.25 55.23 -18.69
C GLU A 731 12.80 53.87 -18.20
N GLY A 732 13.91 53.91 -17.46
CA GLY A 732 14.45 52.68 -16.85
C GLY A 732 13.50 52.04 -15.84
N ILE A 733 12.80 52.85 -15.06
CA ILE A 733 11.78 52.33 -14.12
C ILE A 733 10.60 51.68 -14.90
N ARG A 734 10.16 52.29 -16.00
CA ARG A 734 9.13 51.76 -16.88
C ARG A 734 9.54 50.41 -17.52
N ASP A 735 10.75 50.30 -17.95
CA ASP A 735 11.31 49.09 -18.53
C ASP A 735 11.36 47.97 -17.45
N LEU A 736 11.73 48.30 -16.20
CA LEU A 736 11.72 47.36 -15.08
C LEU A 736 10.31 46.90 -14.77
N ILE A 737 9.30 47.81 -14.74
CA ILE A 737 7.86 47.50 -14.53
C ILE A 737 7.36 46.45 -15.53
N ASN A 738 7.83 46.51 -16.77
CA ASN A 738 7.38 45.60 -17.84
C ASN A 738 7.99 44.19 -17.78
N ILE A 739 9.12 44.00 -17.10
CA ILE A 739 9.82 42.71 -17.07
C ILE A 739 9.65 41.94 -15.76
N VAL A 740 9.30 42.58 -14.64
CA VAL A 740 9.14 41.92 -13.34
C VAL A 740 7.73 41.34 -13.18
N LYS A 741 7.64 40.29 -12.33
CA LYS A 741 6.37 39.61 -12.05
C LYS A 741 5.44 40.37 -11.10
N GLU A 742 6.02 41.18 -10.18
CA GLU A 742 5.24 41.93 -9.19
C GLU A 742 5.58 43.44 -9.25
N PRO A 743 5.17 44.14 -10.30
CA PRO A 743 5.51 45.56 -10.52
C PRO A 743 5.02 46.47 -9.41
N GLN A 744 3.98 46.07 -8.64
CA GLN A 744 3.51 46.82 -7.47
C GLN A 744 4.59 46.97 -6.39
N LEU A 745 5.56 46.08 -6.30
CA LEU A 745 6.66 46.16 -5.33
C LEU A 745 7.58 47.35 -5.62
N ILE A 746 7.78 47.70 -6.89
CA ILE A 746 8.62 48.81 -7.31
C ILE A 746 8.06 50.11 -6.75
N ALA A 747 6.73 50.27 -6.72
CA ALA A 747 6.07 51.46 -6.29
C ALA A 747 6.46 51.91 -4.87
N ASN A 748 6.66 50.95 -3.95
CA ASN A 748 7.08 51.26 -2.57
C ASN A 748 8.40 52.02 -2.47
N TYR A 749 9.29 51.81 -3.42
CA TYR A 749 10.65 52.43 -3.47
C TYR A 749 10.68 53.66 -4.34
N CYS A 750 9.57 53.98 -5.01
CA CYS A 750 9.41 55.15 -5.85
C CYS A 750 8.68 56.32 -5.14
N LEU A 751 8.16 56.15 -3.94
CA LEU A 751 7.36 57.17 -3.22
C LEU A 751 8.09 58.51 -2.93
N GLY A 752 9.44 58.45 -2.88
CA GLY A 752 10.31 59.63 -2.65
C GLY A 752 10.62 60.44 -3.91
N PHE A 753 10.15 59.95 -5.10
CA PHE A 753 10.33 60.65 -6.37
C PHE A 753 9.03 61.36 -6.81
N ASP A 754 9.17 62.42 -7.64
CA ASP A 754 8.02 63.08 -8.25
C ASP A 754 7.71 62.44 -9.62
N PHE A 755 6.93 61.35 -9.59
CA PHE A 755 6.50 60.60 -10.77
C PHE A 755 4.99 60.79 -11.08
N ASP A 756 4.38 61.81 -10.54
CA ASP A 756 2.93 62.01 -10.64
C ASP A 756 2.43 62.06 -12.09
N ASP A 757 3.10 62.76 -12.99
CA ASP A 757 2.76 62.82 -14.40
C ASP A 757 3.01 61.53 -15.13
N ASP A 758 4.15 60.88 -14.81
CA ASP A 758 4.51 59.61 -15.41
C ASP A 758 3.52 58.49 -15.01
N VAL A 759 3.14 58.42 -13.71
CA VAL A 759 2.14 57.48 -13.19
C VAL A 759 0.79 57.66 -13.84
N ILE A 760 0.32 58.91 -14.04
CA ILE A 760 -0.92 59.22 -14.77
C ILE A 760 -0.82 58.66 -16.21
N ASN A 761 0.30 58.80 -16.87
CA ASN A 761 0.51 58.32 -18.23
C ASN A 761 0.46 56.77 -18.30
N LEU A 762 0.96 56.06 -17.31
CA LEU A 762 1.00 54.61 -17.28
C LEU A 762 -0.36 53.93 -17.00
N LEU A 763 -1.37 54.64 -16.45
CA LEU A 763 -2.64 54.05 -16.04
C LEU A 763 -3.41 53.26 -17.11
N ASN A 764 -3.15 53.53 -18.41
CA ASN A 764 -3.83 52.87 -19.53
C ASN A 764 -2.88 52.13 -20.50
N VAL A 765 -1.65 51.89 -20.09
CA VAL A 765 -0.61 51.30 -20.99
C VAL A 765 -0.66 49.75 -20.97
N GLY A 766 -0.99 49.13 -19.84
CA GLY A 766 -1.04 47.68 -19.68
C GLY A 766 -1.19 47.29 -18.22
N GLU A 767 -1.42 46.01 -17.97
CA GLU A 767 -1.70 45.48 -16.63
C GLU A 767 -0.54 45.70 -15.65
N SER A 768 0.68 45.47 -16.05
CA SER A 768 1.88 45.72 -15.20
C SER A 768 2.01 47.20 -14.82
N CYS A 769 1.80 48.11 -15.78
CA CYS A 769 1.82 49.53 -15.54
C CYS A 769 0.66 50.01 -14.63
N LEU A 770 -0.53 49.41 -14.79
CA LEU A 770 -1.71 49.70 -13.96
C LEU A 770 -1.45 49.21 -12.51
N ASN A 771 -0.88 48.01 -12.33
CA ASN A 771 -0.55 47.46 -11.00
C ASN A 771 0.49 48.35 -10.28
N PHE A 772 1.50 48.78 -10.94
CA PHE A 772 2.49 49.74 -10.40
C PHE A 772 1.82 51.05 -10.03
N SER A 773 1.13 51.70 -10.97
CA SER A 773 0.51 53.01 -10.80
C SER A 773 -0.55 52.98 -9.69
N GLY A 774 -1.40 51.97 -9.67
CA GLY A 774 -2.42 51.82 -8.64
C GLY A 774 -1.83 51.64 -7.24
N HIS A 775 -0.73 50.92 -7.12
CA HIS A 775 -0.05 50.73 -5.84
C HIS A 775 0.70 52.00 -5.39
N TYR A 776 1.35 52.70 -6.32
CA TYR A 776 1.99 53.99 -6.05
C TYR A 776 0.96 55.03 -5.54
N ILE A 777 -0.18 55.18 -6.21
CA ILE A 777 -1.24 56.08 -5.79
C ILE A 777 -1.79 55.66 -4.39
N PHE A 778 -2.03 54.38 -4.18
CA PHE A 778 -2.49 53.85 -2.90
C PHE A 778 -1.56 54.16 -1.74
N GLN A 779 -0.29 53.88 -1.88
CA GLN A 779 0.70 54.06 -0.82
C GLN A 779 0.95 55.56 -0.52
N LYS A 780 1.03 56.37 -1.58
CA LYS A 780 1.29 57.84 -1.43
C LYS A 780 0.09 58.57 -0.84
N SER A 781 -1.14 58.12 -1.16
CA SER A 781 -2.35 58.69 -0.62
C SER A 781 -2.62 58.33 0.85
N LYS A 782 -2.15 57.16 1.28
CA LYS A 782 -2.34 56.64 2.63
C LYS A 782 -1.80 57.57 3.70
N ASP A 783 -0.58 58.11 3.45
CA ASP A 783 0.15 58.93 4.43
C ASP A 783 0.03 60.44 4.13
N ASN A 784 -0.56 60.84 3.00
CA ASN A 784 -0.65 62.24 2.56
C ASN A 784 -1.99 62.58 1.88
N PRO A 785 -3.07 62.87 2.64
CA PRO A 785 -4.37 63.22 2.12
C PRO A 785 -4.35 64.52 1.25
N ASN A 786 -3.50 65.49 1.58
CA ASN A 786 -3.37 66.69 0.80
C ASN A 786 -2.82 66.44 -0.60
N TRP A 787 -1.83 65.55 -0.72
CA TRP A 787 -1.33 65.09 -2.01
C TRP A 787 -2.45 64.40 -2.81
N ALA A 788 -3.23 63.50 -2.18
CA ALA A 788 -4.36 62.81 -2.84
C ALA A 788 -5.36 63.78 -3.47
N MET A 789 -5.77 64.85 -2.75
CA MET A 789 -6.68 65.88 -3.26
C MET A 789 -6.03 66.63 -4.45
N GLY A 790 -4.75 67.04 -4.31
CA GLY A 790 -4.03 67.75 -5.37
C GLY A 790 -3.85 66.87 -6.64
N PHE A 791 -3.57 65.57 -6.44
CA PHE A 791 -3.45 64.60 -7.53
C PHE A 791 -4.77 64.38 -8.28
N VAL A 792 -5.88 64.26 -7.56
CA VAL A 792 -7.20 64.16 -8.17
C VAL A 792 -7.57 65.40 -8.96
N LEU A 793 -7.32 66.61 -8.46
CA LEU A 793 -7.56 67.85 -9.17
C LEU A 793 -6.75 67.92 -10.46
N LYS A 794 -5.47 67.55 -10.41
CA LYS A 794 -4.57 67.51 -11.58
C LYS A 794 -5.10 66.53 -12.64
N VAL A 795 -5.60 65.31 -12.24
CA VAL A 795 -6.19 64.34 -13.15
C VAL A 795 -7.51 64.86 -13.73
N LYS A 796 -8.38 65.50 -12.90
CA LYS A 796 -9.68 66.03 -13.35
C LYS A 796 -9.49 67.11 -14.40
N GLU A 797 -8.48 67.96 -14.25
CA GLU A 797 -8.20 69.05 -15.20
C GLU A 797 -7.56 68.55 -16.50
N ASN A 798 -6.57 67.61 -16.42
CA ASN A 798 -5.72 67.26 -17.57
C ASN A 798 -6.11 65.95 -18.24
N ASN A 799 -6.70 65.01 -17.49
CA ASN A 799 -7.02 63.63 -17.95
C ASN A 799 -8.33 63.07 -17.35
N PRO A 800 -9.52 63.77 -17.53
CA PRO A 800 -10.73 63.45 -16.83
C PRO A 800 -11.22 62.01 -17.04
N TYR A 801 -10.90 61.38 -18.17
CA TYR A 801 -11.23 60.00 -18.50
C TYR A 801 -10.47 58.95 -17.63
N LYS A 802 -9.42 59.32 -16.93
CA LYS A 802 -8.67 58.47 -16.00
C LYS A 802 -9.14 58.61 -14.54
N LEU A 803 -10.05 59.52 -14.26
CA LEU A 803 -10.48 59.90 -12.91
C LEU A 803 -11.03 58.70 -12.12
N GLY A 804 -11.87 57.89 -12.74
CA GLY A 804 -12.45 56.71 -12.07
C GLY A 804 -11.39 55.71 -11.63
N ILE A 805 -10.39 55.45 -12.47
CA ILE A 805 -9.26 54.53 -12.14
C ILE A 805 -8.42 55.05 -10.99
N VAL A 806 -8.15 56.38 -11.00
CA VAL A 806 -7.38 57.02 -9.93
C VAL A 806 -8.13 56.96 -8.60
N LEU A 807 -9.42 57.25 -8.57
CA LEU A 807 -10.23 57.15 -7.34
C LEU A 807 -10.24 55.75 -6.73
N ILE A 808 -10.35 54.72 -7.55
CA ILE A 808 -10.28 53.35 -7.09
C ILE A 808 -8.88 52.99 -6.51
N ALA A 809 -7.86 53.61 -7.07
CA ALA A 809 -6.47 53.42 -6.65
C ALA A 809 -6.13 54.14 -5.33
N LEU A 810 -6.85 55.14 -4.93
CA LEU A 810 -6.62 55.87 -3.66
C LEU A 810 -6.86 54.97 -2.44
N HIS A 811 -6.26 55.33 -1.32
CA HIS A 811 -6.58 54.68 -0.06
C HIS A 811 -8.05 54.95 0.31
N SER A 812 -8.82 53.87 0.53
CA SER A 812 -10.25 53.96 0.87
C SER A 812 -10.40 54.47 2.31
N ASN A 813 -10.88 55.70 2.48
CA ASN A 813 -11.17 56.36 3.73
C ASN A 813 -12.21 57.48 3.51
N LYS A 814 -12.62 58.12 4.60
CA LYS A 814 -13.66 59.17 4.58
C LYS A 814 -13.28 60.33 3.67
N GLU A 815 -12.00 60.75 3.64
CA GLU A 815 -11.53 61.81 2.79
C GLU A 815 -11.70 61.48 1.31
N THR A 816 -11.33 60.25 0.93
CA THR A 816 -11.49 59.74 -0.45
C THR A 816 -12.97 59.69 -0.83
N TRP A 817 -13.85 59.25 0.08
CA TRP A 817 -15.29 59.16 -0.18
C TRP A 817 -15.94 60.55 -0.39
N CYS A 818 -15.52 61.54 0.38
CA CYS A 818 -15.95 62.92 0.14
C CYS A 818 -15.57 63.40 -1.25
N ILE A 819 -14.34 63.07 -1.73
CA ILE A 819 -13.91 63.38 -3.10
C ILE A 819 -14.81 62.69 -4.13
N VAL A 820 -15.16 61.47 -3.92
CA VAL A 820 -16.00 60.66 -4.81
C VAL A 820 -17.43 61.28 -4.86
N GLU A 821 -17.97 61.70 -3.75
CA GLU A 821 -19.31 62.33 -3.68
C GLU A 821 -19.37 63.66 -4.46
N ASP A 822 -18.26 64.38 -4.61
CA ASP A 822 -18.17 65.60 -5.40
C ASP A 822 -18.00 65.34 -6.91
N CYS A 823 -18.01 64.05 -7.34
CA CYS A 823 -17.89 63.66 -8.76
C CYS A 823 -19.28 63.39 -9.38
N ASP A 824 -19.29 63.30 -10.72
CA ASP A 824 -20.51 62.98 -11.48
C ASP A 824 -21.02 61.57 -11.12
N SER A 825 -22.35 61.35 -11.16
CA SER A 825 -22.98 60.08 -10.73
C SER A 825 -22.42 58.84 -11.37
N HIS A 826 -22.05 58.86 -12.65
CA HIS A 826 -21.45 57.68 -13.33
C HIS A 826 -20.06 57.34 -12.81
N ILE A 827 -19.30 58.30 -12.28
CA ILE A 827 -17.98 58.07 -11.64
C ILE A 827 -18.20 57.55 -10.22
N GLN A 828 -19.24 58.07 -9.50
CA GLN A 828 -19.58 57.51 -8.20
C GLN A 828 -19.99 56.03 -8.31
N ASP A 829 -20.90 55.72 -9.24
CA ASP A 829 -21.35 54.33 -9.50
C ASP A 829 -20.15 53.44 -9.88
N TYR A 830 -19.26 53.91 -10.73
CA TYR A 830 -18.07 53.18 -11.11
C TYR A 830 -17.14 52.94 -9.92
N TYR A 831 -16.95 53.91 -9.05
CA TYR A 831 -16.12 53.77 -7.84
C TYR A 831 -16.68 52.73 -6.89
N TRP A 832 -17.97 52.85 -6.52
CA TRP A 832 -18.60 51.96 -5.54
C TRP A 832 -18.70 50.51 -6.03
N LEU A 833 -18.86 50.27 -7.31
CA LEU A 833 -18.86 48.94 -7.92
C LEU A 833 -17.45 48.27 -7.93
N ASN A 834 -16.38 49.05 -7.92
CA ASN A 834 -15.02 48.57 -8.13
C ASN A 834 -14.05 48.92 -6.99
N CYS A 835 -14.48 49.63 -5.96
CA CYS A 835 -13.61 50.08 -4.87
C CYS A 835 -13.10 48.92 -4.03
N ARG A 836 -11.94 49.11 -3.42
CA ARG A 836 -11.34 48.12 -2.50
C ARG A 836 -12.17 48.00 -1.24
N GLN A 837 -12.26 46.79 -0.66
CA GLN A 837 -12.94 46.54 0.60
C GLN A 837 -12.32 47.41 1.70
N TYR A 838 -13.17 48.05 2.51
CA TYR A 838 -12.78 48.84 3.68
C TYR A 838 -12.67 47.93 4.92
N PHE A 839 -11.53 47.99 5.61
CA PHE A 839 -11.27 47.23 6.82
C PHE A 839 -11.00 48.16 8.05
N GLY A 840 -11.71 49.31 8.12
CA GLY A 840 -11.55 50.23 9.23
C GLY A 840 -12.21 49.73 10.53
N SER A 841 -11.84 50.32 11.66
CA SER A 841 -12.36 49.99 13.00
C SER A 841 -13.52 50.87 13.50
N GLU A 842 -13.85 51.95 12.81
CA GLU A 842 -14.94 52.87 13.21
C GLU A 842 -16.28 52.43 12.64
N ILE A 843 -17.25 52.20 13.53
CA ILE A 843 -18.58 51.66 13.18
C ILE A 843 -19.30 52.59 12.20
N SER A 844 -19.23 53.92 12.42
CA SER A 844 -19.86 54.90 11.54
C SER A 844 -19.31 54.90 10.11
N GLU A 845 -18.03 54.60 9.93
CA GLU A 845 -17.40 54.48 8.59
C GLU A 845 -17.77 53.19 7.90
N ILE A 846 -17.86 52.10 8.66
CA ILE A 846 -18.32 50.80 8.14
C ILE A 846 -19.79 50.90 7.69
N GLU A 847 -20.67 51.53 8.50
CA GLU A 847 -22.07 51.74 8.16
C GLU A 847 -22.21 52.59 6.86
N TYR A 848 -21.47 53.68 6.79
CA TYR A 848 -21.48 54.54 5.59
C TYR A 848 -21.00 53.75 4.34
N TYR A 849 -19.91 53.02 4.46
CA TYR A 849 -19.39 52.20 3.36
C TYR A 849 -20.40 51.13 2.90
N MET A 850 -21.05 50.47 3.85
CA MET A 850 -22.05 49.44 3.57
C MET A 850 -23.31 49.99 2.92
N ASP A 851 -23.72 51.23 3.29
CA ASP A 851 -24.87 51.90 2.68
C ASP A 851 -24.63 52.32 1.22
N LYS A 852 -23.39 52.46 0.81
CA LYS A 852 -23.02 52.84 -0.55
C LYS A 852 -22.76 51.65 -1.48
N LEU A 853 -22.41 50.46 -0.93
CA LEU A 853 -22.28 49.19 -1.69
C LEU A 853 -23.67 48.60 -2.01
#